data_ac7a5d9ace2a1391c09a62cba80e9da1
#
_entry.id   ac7a5d9ace2a1391c09a62cba80e9da1
#
_cell.length_a   1.000
_cell.length_b   1.000
_cell.length_c   1.000
_cell.angle_alpha   90.00
_cell.angle_beta   90.00
_cell.angle_gamma   90.00
#
_symmetry.space_group_name_H-M   'P 1'
#
loop_
_entity.id
_entity.type
_entity.pdbx_description
1 polymer ?
#
loop_
_entity_poly.entity_id
_entity_poly.type
_entity_poly.pdbx_seq_one_letter_code
_entity_poly.pdbx_strand_id
1 'polypeptide(L)'
;MKQYKKRSYKTYNKSPPEFEKGESTKLLIVESPSKCDKIEKFLGSQYKCIASKGHLRALDTYKKYNIVFKNIKEKEDHIKIMRTIITQYDKSDIYLASDDDREGEAIAWHICMLFDLPLDTKRIKFNEITKDAIVKSLQEPGIINLKLIQSQQARQVLDVIVGYKISPFLWKYAYNNKENSLSAGRCQTPALKLIYENYLKKKSVKNERNYKVMGWFTSKNIEFQLNKPLTSIESFLEKSKKFSYFITSGSHESIKNPPRPLNTSTMLVQASQQYNYSAVEIMSLCQTLYQDGYITYMRTESTKYSEDFLNKGSQYVEKTYGEKYLHEDYSSLKSQNKDPHEAIRVTKIELSKIPENIYKNSKLNTIYHYLWKNTIQSLMAKATYKVYTYSIDAPCDTKYVNNIDVVRFIGWKVVSGSPKSEENDVIFLNTLVDQKVDIKYNKIHAIDNVVCNFSHYNESGLIKKLEDLNIGRPSTYASFIETILTRKYVIKTNIEGEKFLGTDYILTNKIDKVKTEKTVNKEQNKLVITPIGIIVIEFLLQYFEEMFCYDYTKNMEEGLDKITNQECEDWTLICKEAEQKIKTLSKPLKNMVKETYKIDDTHELMWSKNGPVLKQTIISTDDEPTIVLKNVKKDMNIDIDKLKENFYSLEDLLEIESRYIGKYEGEDVYVKNGKYGKYAQIGENRKSLEYVKKPLDAITIDDLKAPDASKNILRIINKDVSIRKSKYGAYVYYKTPIMPKPEFYKLAGFKEGFTYCKEEVLLEWLNKTQNMPYKPKE
;
A
#
# COMPACT_ATOMS: atom_id res chain seq x y z
N MET A 1 12.78 -0.87 -15.84
CA MET A 1 13.42 0.01 -14.82
C MET A 1 13.25 1.46 -15.23
N LYS A 2 12.26 2.14 -14.67
CA LYS A 2 12.19 3.61 -14.76
C LYS A 2 12.96 4.15 -13.56
N GLN A 3 14.14 4.71 -13.82
CA GLN A 3 14.85 5.53 -12.87
C GLN A 3 13.93 6.69 -12.44
N TYR A 4 13.51 6.68 -11.19
CA TYR A 4 13.05 7.90 -10.56
C TYR A 4 14.24 8.88 -10.53
N LYS A 5 14.29 9.79 -11.48
CA LYS A 5 15.12 10.98 -11.38
C LYS A 5 14.73 11.68 -10.09
N LYS A 6 15.65 11.71 -9.11
CA LYS A 6 15.61 12.71 -8.04
C LYS A 6 15.33 14.05 -8.73
N ARG A 7 14.15 14.61 -8.46
CA ARG A 7 13.91 16.02 -8.78
C ARG A 7 14.97 16.79 -8.02
N SER A 8 15.95 17.32 -8.73
CA SER A 8 16.81 18.38 -8.22
C SER A 8 15.87 19.52 -7.86
N TYR A 9 15.65 19.73 -6.58
CA TYR A 9 15.14 21.01 -6.12
C TYR A 9 16.16 22.04 -6.60
N LYS A 10 15.74 22.87 -7.54
CA LYS A 10 16.45 24.12 -7.80
C LYS A 10 16.51 24.82 -6.45
N THR A 11 17.70 24.89 -5.89
CA THR A 11 18.01 25.78 -4.79
C THR A 11 17.74 27.19 -5.30
N TYR A 12 16.57 27.69 -5.00
CA TYR A 12 16.36 29.12 -4.96
C TYR A 12 17.19 29.60 -3.78
N ASN A 13 18.39 30.16 -4.07
CA ASN A 13 19.12 31.02 -3.16
C ASN A 13 18.34 32.34 -3.00
N LYS A 14 17.15 32.26 -2.40
CA LYS A 14 16.60 33.39 -1.65
C LYS A 14 16.99 33.12 -0.21
N SER A 15 17.78 34.06 0.36
CA SER A 15 17.92 34.16 1.81
C SER A 15 16.53 33.92 2.41
N PRO A 16 16.40 33.09 3.45
CA PRO A 16 15.11 32.92 4.11
C PRO A 16 14.62 34.32 4.47
N PRO A 17 13.33 34.63 4.29
CA PRO A 17 12.78 35.91 4.70
C PRO A 17 13.19 36.15 6.15
N GLU A 18 13.73 37.34 6.44
CA GLU A 18 14.09 37.72 7.79
C GLU A 18 12.86 37.55 8.68
N PHE A 19 13.05 36.84 9.79
CA PHE A 19 11.98 36.67 10.76
C PHE A 19 11.71 38.04 11.42
N GLU A 20 10.52 38.57 11.19
CA GLU A 20 10.05 39.77 11.83
C GLU A 20 9.16 39.41 13.02
N LYS A 21 9.63 39.70 14.24
CA LYS A 21 8.87 39.53 15.47
C LYS A 21 7.59 40.40 15.43
N GLY A 22 7.66 41.57 14.83
CA GLY A 22 6.57 42.55 14.83
C GLY A 22 6.13 42.90 16.25
N GLU A 23 4.83 43.04 16.48
CA GLU A 23 4.21 43.30 17.77
C GLU A 23 3.99 42.03 18.60
N SER A 24 4.47 40.87 18.16
CA SER A 24 4.20 39.62 18.86
C SER A 24 4.97 39.52 20.16
N THR A 25 4.23 39.13 21.21
CA THR A 25 4.78 38.91 22.56
C THR A 25 4.90 37.44 22.88
N LYS A 26 4.21 36.55 22.15
CA LYS A 26 4.15 35.12 22.39
C LYS A 26 4.60 34.30 21.18
N LEU A 27 5.33 33.22 21.45
CA LEU A 27 5.86 32.33 20.43
C LEU A 27 5.26 30.91 20.57
N LEU A 28 4.66 30.39 19.48
CA LEU A 28 4.27 28.99 19.38
C LEU A 28 5.28 28.22 18.55
N ILE A 29 5.66 27.04 19.01
CA ILE A 29 6.55 26.14 18.25
C ILE A 29 5.76 24.87 17.89
N VAL A 30 5.43 24.73 16.61
CA VAL A 30 4.70 23.58 16.04
C VAL A 30 5.65 22.61 15.36
N GLU A 31 5.14 21.48 14.94
CA GLU A 31 5.92 20.49 14.20
C GLU A 31 6.06 20.82 12.70
N SER A 32 4.97 21.27 12.06
CA SER A 32 4.90 21.46 10.60
C SER A 32 4.68 22.94 10.23
N PRO A 33 5.42 23.46 9.23
CA PRO A 33 5.24 24.84 8.75
C PRO A 33 3.83 25.15 8.24
N SER A 34 3.13 24.14 7.67
CA SER A 34 1.78 24.31 7.14
C SER A 34 0.75 24.74 8.18
N LYS A 35 1.04 24.57 9.48
CA LYS A 35 0.18 24.98 10.59
C LYS A 35 0.36 26.46 10.95
N CYS A 36 1.56 27.05 10.72
CA CYS A 36 1.93 28.37 11.24
C CYS A 36 0.96 29.46 10.79
N ASP A 37 0.77 29.63 9.48
CA ASP A 37 -0.07 30.69 8.90
C ASP A 37 -1.51 30.66 9.41
N LYS A 38 -2.04 29.46 9.62
CA LYS A 38 -3.40 29.30 10.14
C LYS A 38 -3.51 29.67 11.59
N ILE A 39 -2.57 29.19 12.40
CA ILE A 39 -2.54 29.46 13.85
C ILE A 39 -2.38 30.98 14.07
N GLU A 40 -1.46 31.61 13.36
CA GLU A 40 -1.28 33.06 13.44
C GLU A 40 -2.56 33.83 13.06
N LYS A 41 -3.26 33.40 11.98
CA LYS A 41 -4.56 34.01 11.59
C LYS A 41 -5.64 33.84 12.67
N PHE A 42 -5.64 32.73 13.40
CA PHE A 42 -6.63 32.51 14.45
C PHE A 42 -6.35 33.32 15.72
N LEU A 43 -5.08 33.51 16.05
CA LEU A 43 -4.63 34.11 17.31
C LEU A 43 -4.31 35.62 17.21
N GLY A 44 -4.11 36.12 15.98
CA GLY A 44 -3.80 37.53 15.72
C GLY A 44 -2.34 37.90 15.97
N SER A 45 -2.02 39.21 15.87
CA SER A 45 -0.65 39.75 15.87
C SER A 45 0.16 39.51 17.15
N GLN A 46 -0.49 39.22 18.27
CA GLN A 46 0.18 38.91 19.54
C GLN A 46 0.98 37.60 19.52
N TYR A 47 0.66 36.70 18.59
CA TYR A 47 1.26 35.39 18.51
C TYR A 47 2.07 35.23 17.21
N LYS A 48 3.26 34.69 17.34
CA LYS A 48 4.06 34.23 16.22
C LYS A 48 4.22 32.71 16.28
N CYS A 49 4.29 32.08 15.13
CA CYS A 49 4.39 30.63 15.04
C CYS A 49 5.59 30.21 14.21
N ILE A 50 6.42 29.31 14.73
CA ILE A 50 7.52 28.68 14.00
C ILE A 50 7.40 27.18 14.04
N ALA A 51 8.05 26.51 13.09
CA ALA A 51 7.99 25.04 12.98
C ALA A 51 9.34 24.39 13.16
N SER A 52 9.41 23.29 13.93
CA SER A 52 10.60 22.43 14.06
C SER A 52 10.89 21.63 12.80
N LYS A 53 9.88 21.43 11.94
CA LYS A 53 9.94 20.56 10.74
C LYS A 53 10.23 19.10 11.11
N GLY A 54 9.65 18.60 12.21
CA GLY A 54 9.89 17.30 12.80
C GLY A 54 11.06 17.29 13.79
N HIS A 55 11.66 16.11 14.03
CA HIS A 55 12.79 15.97 14.95
C HIS A 55 14.00 16.81 14.56
N LEU A 56 14.62 17.47 15.54
CA LEU A 56 15.85 18.24 15.41
C LEU A 56 17.09 17.45 15.83
N ARG A 57 16.88 16.42 16.66
CA ARG A 57 17.93 15.55 17.19
C ARG A 57 17.61 14.09 16.88
N ALA A 58 18.64 13.28 16.72
CA ALA A 58 18.55 11.83 16.54
C ALA A 58 19.35 11.10 17.59
N LEU A 59 18.97 9.87 17.90
CA LEU A 59 19.72 8.99 18.78
C LEU A 59 21.10 8.74 18.19
N ASP A 60 22.17 9.06 18.95
CA ASP A 60 23.54 8.79 18.58
C ASP A 60 24.06 7.49 19.21
N THR A 61 24.01 7.42 20.54
CA THR A 61 24.42 6.22 21.28
C THR A 61 23.52 5.99 22.49
N TYR A 62 23.54 4.72 22.99
CA TYR A 62 22.81 4.31 24.19
C TYR A 62 23.68 3.46 25.13
N LYS A 63 24.99 3.76 25.24
CA LYS A 63 25.93 2.97 26.06
C LYS A 63 25.45 2.86 27.52
N LYS A 64 25.26 1.63 27.99
CA LYS A 64 24.72 1.31 29.34
C LYS A 64 23.38 2.05 29.61
N TYR A 65 22.54 2.19 28.57
CA TYR A 65 21.25 2.89 28.63
C TYR A 65 21.34 4.40 28.95
N ASN A 66 22.53 4.98 28.90
CA ASN A 66 22.68 6.42 28.85
C ASN A 66 22.49 6.87 27.38
N ILE A 67 21.34 7.50 27.14
CA ILE A 67 20.94 7.91 25.80
C ILE A 67 21.59 9.26 25.46
N VAL A 68 22.35 9.28 24.38
CA VAL A 68 22.96 10.49 23.85
C VAL A 68 22.31 10.82 22.52
N PHE A 69 21.81 12.05 22.39
CA PHE A 69 21.26 12.58 21.16
C PHE A 69 22.22 13.59 20.53
N LYS A 70 22.34 13.55 19.21
CA LYS A 70 23.05 14.55 18.41
C LYS A 70 22.08 15.29 17.48
N ASN A 71 22.49 16.49 17.09
CA ASN A 71 21.73 17.25 16.11
C ASN A 71 21.73 16.52 14.74
N ILE A 72 20.59 16.54 14.07
CA ILE A 72 20.48 16.06 12.70
C ILE A 72 21.24 17.04 11.81
N LYS A 73 22.27 16.56 11.11
CA LYS A 73 23.20 17.37 10.32
C LYS A 73 22.48 18.29 9.32
N GLU A 74 21.47 17.76 8.64
CA GLU A 74 20.68 18.50 7.67
C GLU A 74 19.77 19.57 8.30
N LYS A 75 19.68 19.61 9.62
CA LYS A 75 18.88 20.56 10.41
C LYS A 75 19.72 21.63 11.09
N GLU A 76 21.01 21.57 11.05
CA GLU A 76 21.90 22.49 11.81
C GLU A 76 21.61 23.97 11.52
N ASP A 77 21.43 24.34 10.24
CA ASP A 77 21.12 25.72 9.90
C ASP A 77 19.70 26.13 10.36
N HIS A 78 18.76 25.22 10.29
CA HIS A 78 17.42 25.46 10.83
C HIS A 78 17.42 25.62 12.34
N ILE A 79 18.23 24.84 13.06
CA ILE A 79 18.42 24.97 14.51
C ILE A 79 19.00 26.35 14.87
N LYS A 80 19.99 26.85 14.10
CA LYS A 80 20.53 28.21 14.31
C LYS A 80 19.46 29.29 14.15
N ILE A 81 18.66 29.20 13.07
CA ILE A 81 17.55 30.14 12.84
C ILE A 81 16.55 30.08 13.98
N MET A 82 16.11 28.89 14.40
CA MET A 82 15.19 28.74 15.53
C MET A 82 15.76 29.34 16.81
N ARG A 83 17.05 29.14 17.11
CA ARG A 83 17.71 29.72 18.29
C ARG A 83 17.64 31.23 18.27
N THR A 84 17.97 31.88 17.15
CA THR A 84 17.90 33.34 17.00
C THR A 84 16.48 33.87 17.21
N ILE A 85 15.46 33.13 16.77
CA ILE A 85 14.06 33.53 16.97
C ILE A 85 13.65 33.35 18.43
N ILE A 86 13.93 32.19 19.01
CA ILE A 86 13.52 31.83 20.39
C ILE A 86 14.12 32.80 21.41
N THR A 87 15.37 33.26 21.22
CA THR A 87 16.03 34.21 22.09
C THR A 87 15.41 35.62 22.10
N GLN A 88 14.49 35.92 21.17
CA GLN A 88 13.77 37.19 21.15
C GLN A 88 12.54 37.21 22.05
N TYR A 89 12.18 36.08 22.66
CA TYR A 89 11.00 35.93 23.51
C TYR A 89 11.40 35.52 24.91
N ASP A 90 10.60 35.94 25.88
CA ASP A 90 10.74 35.48 27.26
C ASP A 90 10.32 34.00 27.33
N LYS A 91 11.05 33.20 28.10
CA LYS A 91 10.79 31.75 28.18
C LYS A 91 9.36 31.43 28.67
N SER A 92 8.77 32.30 29.47
CA SER A 92 7.37 32.21 29.98
C SER A 92 6.32 32.42 28.89
N ASP A 93 6.70 33.04 27.74
CA ASP A 93 5.82 33.36 26.62
C ASP A 93 5.99 32.41 25.44
N ILE A 94 6.74 31.33 25.66
CA ILE A 94 6.94 30.26 24.66
C ILE A 94 5.98 29.10 24.93
N TYR A 95 5.33 28.64 23.89
CA TYR A 95 4.40 27.53 23.90
C TYR A 95 4.85 26.42 22.95
N LEU A 96 4.88 25.18 23.44
CA LEU A 96 5.17 23.98 22.63
C LEU A 96 3.85 23.39 22.13
N ALA A 97 3.70 23.30 20.81
CA ALA A 97 2.46 22.93 20.13
C ALA A 97 2.66 21.82 19.07
N SER A 98 3.58 20.87 19.34
CA SER A 98 3.73 19.65 18.54
C SER A 98 2.50 18.74 18.69
N ASP A 99 2.35 17.76 17.79
CA ASP A 99 1.21 16.86 17.75
C ASP A 99 1.01 16.11 19.07
N ASP A 100 -0.22 15.68 19.36
CA ASP A 100 -0.55 14.98 20.60
C ASP A 100 -0.31 13.48 20.45
N ASP A 101 0.95 13.09 20.25
CA ASP A 101 1.39 11.70 20.25
C ASP A 101 2.79 11.59 20.90
N ARG A 102 3.32 10.35 21.02
CA ARG A 102 4.63 10.09 21.63
C ARG A 102 5.77 10.81 20.89
N GLU A 103 5.67 10.90 19.57
CA GLU A 103 6.69 11.57 18.75
C GLU A 103 6.64 13.08 18.92
N GLY A 104 5.45 13.66 18.96
CA GLY A 104 5.27 15.09 19.23
C GLY A 104 5.75 15.49 20.63
N GLU A 105 5.54 14.64 21.64
CA GLU A 105 6.05 14.86 22.98
C GLU A 105 7.58 14.81 23.03
N ALA A 106 8.20 13.88 22.31
CA ALA A 106 9.64 13.79 22.17
C ALA A 106 10.23 15.00 21.42
N ILE A 107 9.52 15.50 20.38
CA ILE A 107 9.92 16.73 19.67
C ILE A 107 9.90 17.93 20.64
N ALA A 108 8.83 18.08 21.42
CA ALA A 108 8.71 19.14 22.43
C ALA A 108 9.87 19.08 23.44
N TRP A 109 10.19 17.91 23.96
CA TRP A 109 11.33 17.70 24.84
C TRP A 109 12.67 18.04 24.18
N HIS A 110 12.87 17.60 22.93
CA HIS A 110 14.10 17.94 22.19
C HIS A 110 14.25 19.46 21.98
N ILE A 111 13.16 20.18 21.80
CA ILE A 111 13.15 21.65 21.70
C ILE A 111 13.61 22.25 23.03
N CYS A 112 13.06 21.79 24.17
CA CYS A 112 13.49 22.29 25.48
C CYS A 112 14.98 22.04 25.71
N MET A 113 15.44 20.82 25.48
CA MET A 113 16.86 20.48 25.70
C MET A 113 17.82 21.19 24.76
N LEU A 114 17.39 21.55 23.53
CA LEU A 114 18.23 22.16 22.51
C LEU A 114 18.34 23.68 22.68
N PHE A 115 17.29 24.32 23.18
CA PHE A 115 17.19 25.77 23.32
C PHE A 115 17.18 26.24 24.79
N ASP A 116 17.54 25.35 25.72
CA ASP A 116 17.67 25.63 27.14
C ASP A 116 16.35 26.19 27.75
N LEU A 117 15.21 25.64 27.27
CA LEU A 117 13.90 25.95 27.84
C LEU A 117 13.61 25.07 29.05
N PRO A 118 12.91 25.57 30.09
CA PRO A 118 12.49 24.77 31.22
C PRO A 118 11.58 23.61 30.80
N LEU A 119 11.62 22.50 31.53
CA LEU A 119 10.75 21.33 31.22
C LEU A 119 9.27 21.58 31.60
N ASP A 120 8.98 22.64 32.37
CA ASP A 120 7.65 23.14 32.64
C ASP A 120 7.17 24.19 31.61
N THR A 121 7.91 24.38 30.50
CA THR A 121 7.46 25.22 29.38
C THR A 121 6.07 24.79 28.95
N LYS A 122 5.19 25.78 28.75
CA LYS A 122 3.78 25.58 28.44
C LYS A 122 3.60 24.68 27.24
N ARG A 123 2.93 23.54 27.41
CA ARG A 123 2.61 22.55 26.43
C ARG A 123 1.13 22.60 26.07
N ILE A 124 0.78 23.01 24.85
CA ILE A 124 -0.60 22.99 24.37
C ILE A 124 -0.83 21.80 23.45
N LYS A 125 -1.98 21.17 23.60
CA LYS A 125 -2.39 19.98 22.87
C LYS A 125 -3.76 20.21 22.25
N PHE A 126 -3.92 19.88 21.00
CA PHE A 126 -5.19 19.98 20.28
C PHE A 126 -5.32 18.88 19.25
N ASN A 127 -6.52 18.30 19.16
CA ASN A 127 -6.84 17.22 18.25
C ASN A 127 -7.29 17.72 16.87
N GLU A 128 -7.55 19.02 16.72
CA GLU A 128 -7.94 19.65 15.46
C GLU A 128 -7.37 21.06 15.34
N ILE A 129 -7.10 21.51 14.12
CA ILE A 129 -6.55 22.84 13.85
C ILE A 129 -7.71 23.78 13.53
N THR A 130 -8.49 24.11 14.57
CA THR A 130 -9.60 25.08 14.55
C THR A 130 -9.33 26.19 15.56
N LYS A 131 -9.97 27.35 15.35
CA LYS A 131 -9.81 28.49 16.28
C LYS A 131 -10.21 28.13 17.71
N ASP A 132 -11.36 27.47 17.84
CA ASP A 132 -11.93 27.13 19.15
C ASP A 132 -11.01 26.16 19.92
N ALA A 133 -10.52 25.10 19.26
CA ALA A 133 -9.64 24.12 19.87
C ALA A 133 -8.30 24.73 20.32
N ILE A 134 -7.72 25.60 19.48
CA ILE A 134 -6.44 26.26 19.80
C ILE A 134 -6.61 27.26 20.94
N VAL A 135 -7.66 28.09 20.91
CA VAL A 135 -7.93 29.06 21.98
C VAL A 135 -8.20 28.34 23.31
N LYS A 136 -8.99 27.26 23.29
CA LYS A 136 -9.26 26.45 24.49
C LYS A 136 -7.96 25.86 25.06
N SER A 137 -7.07 25.31 24.20
CA SER A 137 -5.79 24.74 24.65
C SER A 137 -4.80 25.78 25.20
N LEU A 138 -4.91 27.04 24.77
CA LEU A 138 -4.11 28.15 25.33
C LEU A 138 -4.59 28.62 26.70
N GLN A 139 -5.85 28.39 27.04
CA GLN A 139 -6.41 28.74 28.36
C GLN A 139 -5.94 27.78 29.45
N GLU A 140 -5.72 26.50 29.09
CA GLU A 140 -5.32 25.44 30.01
C GLU A 140 -4.06 24.72 29.49
N PRO A 141 -2.90 25.40 29.42
CA PRO A 141 -1.68 24.76 28.98
C PRO A 141 -1.19 23.75 30.00
N GLY A 142 -0.83 22.57 29.53
CA GLY A 142 -0.14 21.56 30.33
C GLY A 142 1.37 21.76 30.36
N ILE A 143 2.07 20.73 30.78
CA ILE A 143 3.52 20.60 30.74
C ILE A 143 3.94 19.34 29.97
N ILE A 144 5.21 19.19 29.69
CA ILE A 144 5.77 18.00 29.03
C ILE A 144 5.57 16.76 29.91
N ASN A 145 5.08 15.68 29.29
CA ASN A 145 4.91 14.39 29.95
C ASN A 145 6.20 13.56 29.84
N LEU A 146 7.01 13.56 30.90
CA LEU A 146 8.29 12.84 30.93
C LEU A 146 8.14 11.31 30.79
N LYS A 147 7.01 10.73 31.23
CA LYS A 147 6.76 9.29 31.11
C LYS A 147 6.48 8.89 29.65
N LEU A 148 5.77 9.73 28.93
CA LEU A 148 5.54 9.54 27.50
C LEU A 148 6.86 9.60 26.70
N ILE A 149 7.75 10.52 27.08
CA ILE A 149 9.10 10.65 26.52
C ILE A 149 9.93 9.39 26.83
N GLN A 150 9.91 8.93 28.08
CA GLN A 150 10.62 7.70 28.46
C GLN A 150 10.13 6.48 27.67
N SER A 151 8.83 6.36 27.45
CA SER A 151 8.25 5.30 26.60
C SER A 151 8.74 5.40 25.15
N GLN A 152 8.81 6.61 24.59
CA GLN A 152 9.33 6.84 23.23
C GLN A 152 10.83 6.51 23.15
N GLN A 153 11.62 6.92 24.13
CA GLN A 153 13.04 6.60 24.21
C GLN A 153 13.29 5.09 24.36
N ALA A 154 12.53 4.41 25.22
CA ALA A 154 12.58 2.95 25.36
C ALA A 154 12.30 2.27 24.01
N ARG A 155 11.30 2.74 23.29
CA ARG A 155 10.96 2.23 21.96
C ARG A 155 12.11 2.42 20.96
N GLN A 156 12.70 3.62 20.91
CA GLN A 156 13.85 3.87 20.01
C GLN A 156 15.04 2.96 20.33
N VAL A 157 15.36 2.80 21.62
CA VAL A 157 16.46 1.92 22.06
C VAL A 157 16.16 0.46 21.71
N LEU A 158 14.94 -0.02 21.94
CA LEU A 158 14.52 -1.37 21.56
C LEU A 158 14.66 -1.62 20.06
N ASP A 159 14.19 -0.70 19.23
CA ASP A 159 14.27 -0.82 17.78
C ASP A 159 15.74 -0.84 17.30
N VAL A 160 16.61 -0.06 17.96
CA VAL A 160 18.06 -0.09 17.71
C VAL A 160 18.68 -1.41 18.19
N ILE A 161 18.36 -1.90 19.39
CA ILE A 161 18.88 -3.17 19.92
C ILE A 161 18.52 -4.32 18.97
N VAL A 162 17.26 -4.47 18.61
CA VAL A 162 16.80 -5.53 17.71
C VAL A 162 17.45 -5.39 16.34
N GLY A 163 17.41 -4.20 15.75
CA GLY A 163 17.96 -3.93 14.43
C GLY A 163 19.47 -4.18 14.35
N TYR A 164 20.25 -3.57 15.23
CA TYR A 164 21.71 -3.64 15.15
C TYR A 164 22.32 -4.96 15.67
N LYS A 165 21.63 -5.68 16.55
CA LYS A 165 22.16 -6.95 17.08
C LYS A 165 21.74 -8.16 16.25
N ILE A 166 20.58 -8.12 15.60
CA ILE A 166 20.07 -9.26 14.81
C ILE A 166 20.42 -9.11 13.31
N SER A 167 20.27 -7.92 12.73
CA SER A 167 20.50 -7.73 11.29
C SER A 167 21.88 -8.15 10.78
N PRO A 168 23.00 -7.98 11.54
CA PRO A 168 24.30 -8.46 11.10
C PRO A 168 24.37 -9.98 10.86
N PHE A 169 23.58 -10.77 11.58
CA PHE A 169 23.49 -12.20 11.33
C PHE A 169 22.81 -12.49 9.99
N LEU A 170 21.76 -11.75 9.63
CA LEU A 170 21.16 -11.84 8.30
C LEU A 170 22.16 -11.51 7.19
N TRP A 171 23.04 -10.53 7.41
CA TRP A 171 24.07 -10.16 6.42
C TRP A 171 25.11 -11.26 6.27
N LYS A 172 25.47 -11.94 7.37
CA LYS A 172 26.40 -13.06 7.36
C LYS A 172 25.78 -14.30 6.73
N TYR A 173 24.50 -14.57 7.02
CA TYR A 173 23.75 -15.72 6.55
C TYR A 173 23.38 -15.64 5.06
N ALA A 174 22.80 -14.51 4.63
CA ALA A 174 22.38 -14.30 3.26
C ALA A 174 23.31 -13.33 2.52
N TYR A 175 23.07 -12.01 2.61
CA TYR A 175 23.92 -11.01 1.97
C TYR A 175 23.80 -9.63 2.65
N ASN A 176 24.76 -8.74 2.35
CA ASN A 176 24.73 -7.34 2.72
C ASN A 176 24.73 -6.45 1.47
N ASN A 177 23.74 -5.57 1.34
CA ASN A 177 23.66 -4.58 0.27
C ASN A 177 23.56 -3.18 0.88
N LYS A 178 24.48 -2.27 0.50
CA LYS A 178 24.48 -0.88 1.01
C LYS A 178 23.21 -0.11 0.69
N GLU A 179 22.57 -0.40 -0.45
CA GLU A 179 21.35 0.29 -0.90
C GLU A 179 20.07 -0.33 -0.31
N ASN A 180 20.08 -1.62 -0.04
CA ASN A 180 18.94 -2.38 0.50
C ASN A 180 19.43 -3.50 1.42
N SER A 181 20.01 -3.13 2.57
CA SER A 181 20.51 -4.11 3.56
C SER A 181 19.35 -4.86 4.19
N LEU A 182 19.51 -6.17 4.37
CA LEU A 182 18.58 -6.98 5.12
C LEU A 182 18.49 -6.48 6.56
N SER A 183 17.30 -6.49 7.12
CA SER A 183 17.08 -6.05 8.50
C SER A 183 15.98 -6.85 9.18
N ALA A 184 16.20 -7.15 10.45
CA ALA A 184 15.17 -7.58 11.37
C ALA A 184 14.62 -6.35 12.11
N GLY A 185 13.35 -6.38 12.50
CA GLY A 185 12.75 -5.32 13.26
C GLY A 185 11.56 -5.84 14.08
N ARG A 186 11.36 -5.25 15.25
CA ARG A 186 10.41 -5.67 16.26
C ARG A 186 8.97 -5.87 15.73
N CYS A 187 8.52 -5.01 14.85
CA CYS A 187 7.15 -5.07 14.33
C CYS A 187 7.10 -5.49 12.86
N GLN A 188 8.11 -5.16 12.06
CA GLN A 188 8.15 -5.57 10.64
C GLN A 188 8.31 -7.09 10.48
N THR A 189 9.04 -7.76 11.38
CA THR A 189 9.25 -9.20 11.30
C THR A 189 7.97 -9.99 11.61
N PRO A 190 7.18 -9.69 12.66
CA PRO A 190 5.85 -10.29 12.84
C PRO A 190 4.89 -10.05 11.67
N ALA A 191 4.94 -8.89 11.02
CA ALA A 191 4.14 -8.65 9.81
C ALA A 191 4.59 -9.56 8.65
N LEU A 192 5.90 -9.75 8.46
CA LEU A 192 6.44 -10.70 7.49
C LEU A 192 6.07 -12.15 7.85
N LYS A 193 6.09 -12.51 9.14
CA LYS A 193 5.67 -13.83 9.65
C LYS A 193 4.24 -14.15 9.29
N LEU A 194 3.31 -13.20 9.44
CA LEU A 194 1.90 -13.37 9.02
C LEU A 194 1.77 -13.71 7.54
N ILE A 195 2.53 -13.01 6.68
CA ILE A 195 2.52 -13.27 5.23
C ILE A 195 3.15 -14.63 4.92
N TYR A 196 4.20 -15.02 5.63
CA TYR A 196 4.85 -16.33 5.49
C TYR A 196 3.92 -17.48 5.92
N GLU A 197 3.26 -17.36 7.06
CA GLU A 197 2.28 -18.35 7.53
C GLU A 197 1.10 -18.47 6.54
N ASN A 198 0.68 -17.35 5.96
CA ASN A 198 -0.34 -17.35 4.92
C ASN A 198 0.15 -18.07 3.65
N TYR A 199 1.41 -17.87 3.26
CA TYR A 199 2.05 -18.60 2.16
C TYR A 199 2.10 -20.12 2.43
N LEU A 200 2.46 -20.54 3.65
CA LEU A 200 2.47 -21.96 4.03
C LEU A 200 1.06 -22.57 4.01
N LYS A 201 0.05 -21.84 4.48
CA LYS A 201 -1.36 -22.26 4.42
C LYS A 201 -1.80 -22.50 2.98
N LYS A 202 -1.41 -21.65 2.04
CA LYS A 202 -1.75 -21.85 0.63
C LYS A 202 -1.29 -23.19 0.10
N LYS A 203 -0.09 -23.66 0.50
CA LYS A 203 0.45 -24.94 0.06
C LYS A 203 -0.36 -26.14 0.58
N SER A 204 -0.97 -26.00 1.74
CA SER A 204 -1.76 -27.08 2.37
C SER A 204 -3.23 -27.08 1.95
N VAL A 205 -3.75 -25.98 1.42
CA VAL A 205 -5.16 -25.86 1.04
C VAL A 205 -5.40 -26.56 -0.30
N LYS A 206 -6.32 -27.52 -0.28
CA LYS A 206 -6.82 -28.17 -1.49
C LYS A 206 -8.04 -27.42 -2.00
N ASN A 207 -8.10 -27.23 -3.32
CA ASN A 207 -9.28 -26.71 -3.96
C ASN A 207 -10.40 -27.78 -3.94
N GLU A 208 -11.58 -27.39 -3.48
CA GLU A 208 -12.76 -28.25 -3.48
C GLU A 208 -13.63 -27.93 -4.70
N ARG A 209 -14.03 -28.95 -5.46
CA ARG A 209 -14.91 -28.79 -6.60
C ARG A 209 -16.34 -29.12 -6.20
N ASN A 210 -17.24 -28.20 -6.51
CA ASN A 210 -18.67 -28.35 -6.27
C ASN A 210 -19.48 -27.62 -7.34
N TYR A 211 -20.80 -27.80 -7.30
CA TYR A 211 -21.73 -27.11 -8.17
C TYR A 211 -22.55 -26.11 -7.36
N LYS A 212 -22.48 -24.83 -7.76
CA LYS A 212 -23.43 -23.80 -7.31
C LYS A 212 -24.65 -23.86 -8.23
N VAL A 213 -25.83 -24.14 -7.65
CA VAL A 213 -27.05 -24.35 -8.43
C VAL A 213 -27.98 -23.15 -8.26
N MET A 214 -28.44 -22.61 -9.37
CA MET A 214 -29.43 -21.54 -9.43
C MET A 214 -30.64 -22.02 -10.21
N GLY A 215 -31.84 -21.63 -9.78
CA GLY A 215 -33.11 -21.98 -10.43
C GLY A 215 -33.97 -20.74 -10.68
N TRP A 216 -34.69 -20.74 -11.79
CA TRP A 216 -35.68 -19.73 -12.16
C TRP A 216 -37.02 -20.41 -12.33
N PHE A 217 -38.00 -20.03 -11.49
CA PHE A 217 -39.30 -20.67 -11.35
C PHE A 217 -40.48 -19.75 -11.67
N THR A 218 -40.20 -18.51 -11.97
CA THR A 218 -41.25 -17.50 -12.10
C THR A 218 -41.21 -16.80 -13.45
N SER A 219 -42.33 -16.24 -13.89
CA SER A 219 -42.42 -15.44 -15.13
C SER A 219 -41.54 -14.16 -15.10
N LYS A 220 -41.24 -13.62 -13.92
CA LYS A 220 -40.31 -12.49 -13.75
C LYS A 220 -38.84 -12.89 -13.78
N ASN A 221 -38.51 -14.18 -13.98
CA ASN A 221 -37.14 -14.70 -13.96
C ASN A 221 -36.37 -14.34 -12.67
N ILE A 222 -37.03 -14.37 -11.52
CA ILE A 222 -36.37 -14.18 -10.23
C ILE A 222 -35.48 -15.38 -9.96
N GLU A 223 -34.23 -15.09 -9.59
CA GLU A 223 -33.21 -16.10 -9.33
C GLU A 223 -33.34 -16.66 -7.90
N PHE A 224 -33.33 -17.97 -7.75
CA PHE A 224 -33.25 -18.66 -6.48
C PHE A 224 -31.98 -19.49 -6.43
N GLN A 225 -31.23 -19.39 -5.35
CA GLN A 225 -29.99 -20.15 -5.16
C GLN A 225 -30.25 -21.35 -4.28
N LEU A 226 -29.73 -22.53 -4.66
CA LEU A 226 -29.76 -23.72 -3.82
C LEU A 226 -28.97 -23.48 -2.52
N ASN A 227 -29.55 -23.84 -1.38
CA ASN A 227 -29.00 -23.56 -0.05
C ASN A 227 -27.71 -24.34 0.29
N LYS A 228 -27.39 -25.38 -0.49
CA LYS A 228 -26.14 -26.16 -0.36
C LYS A 228 -25.53 -26.43 -1.72
N PRO A 229 -24.19 -26.26 -1.86
CA PRO A 229 -23.50 -26.69 -3.06
C PRO A 229 -23.55 -28.22 -3.16
N LEU A 230 -23.53 -28.74 -4.38
CA LEU A 230 -23.57 -30.17 -4.65
C LEU A 230 -22.23 -30.67 -5.20
N THR A 231 -21.83 -31.87 -4.78
CA THR A 231 -20.63 -32.54 -5.32
C THR A 231 -20.99 -33.42 -6.55
N SER A 232 -22.21 -33.91 -6.64
CA SER A 232 -22.70 -34.66 -7.79
C SER A 232 -23.98 -34.02 -8.32
N ILE A 233 -24.01 -33.65 -9.61
CA ILE A 233 -25.09 -32.86 -10.17
C ILE A 233 -26.06 -33.65 -11.06
N GLU A 234 -25.59 -34.66 -11.77
CA GLU A 234 -26.43 -35.35 -12.76
C GLU A 234 -27.68 -36.01 -12.12
N SER A 235 -27.50 -36.75 -11.02
CA SER A 235 -28.58 -37.34 -10.27
C SER A 235 -29.58 -36.31 -9.73
N PHE A 236 -29.10 -35.18 -9.28
CA PHE A 236 -29.95 -34.09 -8.81
C PHE A 236 -30.80 -33.50 -9.94
N LEU A 237 -30.22 -33.26 -11.10
CA LEU A 237 -30.93 -32.70 -12.27
C LEU A 237 -31.97 -33.70 -12.82
N GLU A 238 -31.67 -35.01 -12.85
CA GLU A 238 -32.65 -36.01 -13.25
C GLU A 238 -33.84 -36.07 -12.31
N LYS A 239 -33.58 -36.00 -10.99
CA LYS A 239 -34.67 -35.91 -9.99
C LYS A 239 -35.47 -34.62 -10.14
N SER A 240 -34.79 -33.53 -10.47
CA SER A 240 -35.38 -32.19 -10.66
C SER A 240 -36.42 -32.14 -11.80
N LYS A 241 -36.26 -32.97 -12.85
CA LYS A 241 -37.22 -33.05 -13.97
C LYS A 241 -38.63 -33.49 -13.54
N LYS A 242 -38.71 -34.34 -12.51
CA LYS A 242 -39.94 -34.97 -12.06
C LYS A 242 -40.41 -34.43 -10.71
N PHE A 243 -39.74 -33.42 -10.17
CA PHE A 243 -40.03 -32.91 -8.85
C PHE A 243 -41.11 -31.84 -8.91
N SER A 244 -42.05 -31.88 -7.94
CA SER A 244 -43.05 -30.86 -7.78
C SER A 244 -42.54 -29.75 -6.87
N TYR A 245 -42.57 -28.53 -7.36
CA TYR A 245 -42.01 -27.39 -6.68
C TYR A 245 -43.07 -26.51 -6.05
N PHE A 246 -42.97 -26.29 -4.75
CA PHE A 246 -43.86 -25.42 -4.00
C PHE A 246 -43.06 -24.28 -3.37
N ILE A 247 -43.57 -23.08 -3.48
CA ILE A 247 -42.97 -21.92 -2.86
C ILE A 247 -43.59 -21.69 -1.48
N THR A 248 -42.73 -21.39 -0.54
CA THR A 248 -43.08 -20.97 0.83
C THR A 248 -42.42 -19.66 1.16
N SER A 249 -43.00 -18.90 2.09
CA SER A 249 -42.39 -17.63 2.53
C SER A 249 -42.26 -17.58 4.04
N GLY A 250 -41.26 -16.88 4.49
CA GLY A 250 -41.06 -16.44 5.86
C GLY A 250 -40.56 -14.98 5.88
N SER A 251 -40.68 -14.35 7.01
CA SER A 251 -40.08 -13.01 7.14
C SER A 251 -39.56 -12.82 8.55
N HIS A 252 -38.49 -12.01 8.64
CA HIS A 252 -37.94 -11.56 9.92
C HIS A 252 -37.46 -10.10 9.80
N GLU A 253 -37.32 -9.46 10.94
CA GLU A 253 -36.74 -8.14 10.99
C GLU A 253 -35.22 -8.24 11.04
N SER A 254 -34.53 -7.33 10.31
CA SER A 254 -33.09 -7.21 10.28
C SER A 254 -32.69 -5.77 10.56
N ILE A 255 -31.71 -5.60 11.44
CA ILE A 255 -31.18 -4.31 11.84
C ILE A 255 -29.76 -4.17 11.32
N LYS A 256 -29.48 -3.05 10.66
CA LYS A 256 -28.12 -2.71 10.21
C LYS A 256 -27.66 -1.48 11.01
N ASN A 257 -26.72 -1.72 11.92
CA ASN A 257 -26.17 -0.65 12.77
C ASN A 257 -25.40 0.37 11.93
N PRO A 258 -25.33 1.65 12.39
CA PRO A 258 -24.48 2.64 11.77
C PRO A 258 -23.00 2.24 11.87
N PRO A 259 -22.14 2.75 10.98
CA PRO A 259 -20.70 2.53 11.10
C PRO A 259 -20.19 3.16 12.40
N ARG A 260 -19.18 2.53 12.99
CA ARG A 260 -18.52 3.10 14.16
C ARG A 260 -17.68 4.33 13.75
N PRO A 261 -17.47 5.29 14.66
CA PRO A 261 -16.45 6.32 14.47
C PRO A 261 -15.09 5.70 14.14
N LEU A 262 -14.33 6.35 13.26
CA LEU A 262 -13.08 5.80 12.74
C LEU A 262 -11.93 6.03 13.70
N ASN A 263 -11.14 4.98 13.92
CA ASN A 263 -9.75 5.08 14.36
C ASN A 263 -8.80 4.87 13.17
N THR A 264 -7.50 4.93 13.40
CA THR A 264 -6.50 4.82 12.34
C THR A 264 -6.60 3.50 11.57
N SER A 265 -6.70 2.37 12.25
CA SER A 265 -6.74 1.05 11.61
C SER A 265 -8.00 0.85 10.79
N THR A 266 -9.18 1.16 11.34
CA THR A 266 -10.45 1.05 10.61
C THR A 266 -10.51 1.98 9.41
N MET A 267 -9.99 3.20 9.53
CA MET A 267 -9.86 4.13 8.40
C MET A 267 -8.97 3.54 7.30
N LEU A 268 -7.78 3.04 7.63
CA LEU A 268 -6.86 2.46 6.67
C LEU A 268 -7.47 1.25 5.97
N VAL A 269 -8.12 0.35 6.74
CA VAL A 269 -8.77 -0.86 6.19
C VAL A 269 -9.87 -0.48 5.22
N GLN A 270 -10.82 0.36 5.62
CA GLN A 270 -11.99 0.69 4.82
C GLN A 270 -11.62 1.53 3.59
N ALA A 271 -10.78 2.56 3.76
CA ALA A 271 -10.36 3.41 2.64
C ALA A 271 -9.51 2.65 1.62
N SER A 272 -8.62 1.75 2.07
CA SER A 272 -7.85 0.90 1.16
C SER A 272 -8.74 -0.06 0.37
N GLN A 273 -9.74 -0.66 1.00
CA GLN A 273 -10.70 -1.55 0.34
C GLN A 273 -11.57 -0.82 -0.68
N GLN A 274 -12.04 0.37 -0.33
CA GLN A 274 -12.98 1.12 -1.16
C GLN A 274 -12.31 1.82 -2.34
N TYR A 275 -11.12 2.40 -2.15
CA TYR A 275 -10.45 3.26 -3.13
C TYR A 275 -9.17 2.65 -3.70
N ASN A 276 -8.74 1.51 -3.18
CA ASN A 276 -7.51 0.84 -3.60
C ASN A 276 -6.24 1.70 -3.42
N TYR A 277 -6.23 2.57 -2.42
CA TYR A 277 -5.06 3.37 -2.03
C TYR A 277 -4.20 2.58 -1.04
N SER A 278 -2.88 2.82 -1.05
CA SER A 278 -1.99 2.23 -0.06
C SER A 278 -2.15 2.90 1.31
N ALA A 279 -1.80 2.18 2.37
CA ALA A 279 -1.85 2.70 3.74
C ALA A 279 -1.01 3.98 3.90
N VAL A 280 0.18 4.01 3.29
CA VAL A 280 1.07 5.19 3.30
C VAL A 280 0.43 6.38 2.58
N GLU A 281 -0.20 6.13 1.44
CA GLU A 281 -0.89 7.17 0.69
C GLU A 281 -2.07 7.75 1.47
N ILE A 282 -2.91 6.90 2.09
CA ILE A 282 -4.03 7.33 2.93
C ILE A 282 -3.53 8.18 4.09
N MET A 283 -2.50 7.72 4.81
CA MET A 283 -1.92 8.49 5.91
C MET A 283 -1.37 9.84 5.46
N SER A 284 -0.73 9.91 4.30
CA SER A 284 -0.23 11.17 3.74
C SER A 284 -1.35 12.14 3.38
N LEU A 285 -2.45 11.63 2.80
CA LEU A 285 -3.64 12.43 2.48
C LEU A 285 -4.31 12.95 3.76
N CYS A 286 -4.48 12.10 4.78
CA CYS A 286 -5.04 12.49 6.07
C CYS A 286 -4.15 13.48 6.81
N GLN A 287 -2.82 13.33 6.74
CA GLN A 287 -1.87 14.29 7.31
C GLN A 287 -2.07 15.70 6.70
N THR A 288 -2.25 15.77 5.38
CA THR A 288 -2.53 17.04 4.69
C THR A 288 -3.87 17.62 5.16
N LEU A 289 -4.93 16.81 5.20
CA LEU A 289 -6.26 17.26 5.65
C LEU A 289 -6.25 17.75 7.11
N TYR A 290 -5.52 17.07 8.00
CA TYR A 290 -5.34 17.49 9.38
C TYR A 290 -4.60 18.82 9.47
N GLN A 291 -3.45 18.95 8.82
CA GLN A 291 -2.65 20.17 8.80
C GLN A 291 -3.43 21.37 8.26
N ASP A 292 -4.31 21.11 7.30
CA ASP A 292 -5.22 22.11 6.74
C ASP A 292 -6.51 22.30 7.58
N GLY A 293 -6.63 21.63 8.73
CA GLY A 293 -7.72 21.78 9.68
C GLY A 293 -9.07 21.29 9.16
N TYR A 294 -9.09 20.34 8.24
CA TYR A 294 -10.33 19.74 7.73
C TYR A 294 -10.78 18.50 8.50
N ILE A 295 -9.84 17.82 9.17
CA ILE A 295 -10.13 16.63 9.98
C ILE A 295 -9.42 16.71 11.34
N THR A 296 -9.84 15.87 12.28
CA THR A 296 -9.13 15.63 13.54
C THR A 296 -7.85 14.85 13.31
N TYR A 297 -6.99 14.76 14.31
CA TYR A 297 -5.74 14.04 14.25
C TYR A 297 -5.95 12.56 13.87
N MET A 298 -5.28 12.10 12.85
CA MET A 298 -5.54 10.80 12.23
C MET A 298 -4.82 9.62 12.88
N ARG A 299 -3.91 9.86 13.84
CA ARG A 299 -3.23 8.78 14.58
C ARG A 299 -3.89 8.60 15.93
N THR A 300 -4.98 7.86 15.96
CA THR A 300 -5.78 7.62 17.17
C THR A 300 -6.29 6.18 17.23
N GLU A 301 -6.38 5.64 18.43
CA GLU A 301 -7.07 4.38 18.73
C GLU A 301 -8.52 4.63 19.17
N SER A 302 -8.84 5.88 19.50
CA SER A 302 -10.17 6.25 19.98
C SER A 302 -11.24 6.12 18.89
N THR A 303 -12.39 5.59 19.28
CA THR A 303 -13.62 5.53 18.47
C THR A 303 -14.72 6.35 19.14
N LYS A 304 -14.35 7.39 19.89
CA LYS A 304 -15.25 8.26 20.63
C LYS A 304 -15.12 9.70 20.19
N TYR A 305 -16.15 10.47 20.36
CA TYR A 305 -16.21 11.90 20.02
C TYR A 305 -16.25 12.77 21.27
N SER A 306 -15.75 14.00 21.16
CA SER A 306 -15.92 15.02 22.18
C SER A 306 -17.39 15.40 22.35
N GLU A 307 -17.77 15.85 23.54
CA GLU A 307 -19.14 16.30 23.83
C GLU A 307 -19.54 17.49 22.96
N ASP A 308 -18.62 18.45 22.78
CA ASP A 308 -18.84 19.62 21.94
C ASP A 308 -19.19 19.23 20.48
N PHE A 309 -18.50 18.21 19.96
CA PHE A 309 -18.78 17.72 18.61
C PHE A 309 -20.08 16.93 18.55
N LEU A 310 -20.37 16.08 19.53
CA LEU A 310 -21.64 15.32 19.58
C LEU A 310 -22.85 16.26 19.56
N ASN A 311 -22.79 17.37 20.32
CA ASN A 311 -23.85 18.37 20.35
C ASN A 311 -24.02 19.06 18.97
N LYS A 312 -22.94 19.46 18.32
CA LYS A 312 -22.97 20.04 16.96
C LYS A 312 -23.47 19.03 15.93
N GLY A 313 -23.02 17.78 16.05
CA GLY A 313 -23.35 16.68 15.14
C GLY A 313 -24.82 16.27 15.22
N SER A 314 -25.35 16.13 16.45
CA SER A 314 -26.78 15.84 16.65
C SER A 314 -27.69 16.92 16.08
N GLN A 315 -27.36 18.19 16.34
CA GLN A 315 -28.10 19.32 15.78
C GLN A 315 -28.09 19.33 14.24
N TYR A 316 -26.93 18.99 13.63
CA TYR A 316 -26.81 18.90 12.18
C TYR A 316 -27.66 17.77 11.62
N VAL A 317 -27.62 16.57 12.23
CA VAL A 317 -28.42 15.41 11.80
C VAL A 317 -29.92 15.74 11.94
N GLU A 318 -30.33 16.28 13.08
CA GLU A 318 -31.73 16.67 13.33
C GLU A 318 -32.23 17.68 12.30
N LYS A 319 -31.48 18.77 12.08
CA LYS A 319 -31.84 19.84 11.12
C LYS A 319 -31.88 19.33 9.68
N THR A 320 -30.99 18.44 9.29
CA THR A 320 -30.81 18.03 7.88
C THR A 320 -31.69 16.84 7.50
N TYR A 321 -31.86 15.89 8.41
CA TYR A 321 -32.54 14.62 8.16
C TYR A 321 -33.80 14.43 9.02
N GLY A 322 -33.90 15.11 10.14
CA GLY A 322 -34.99 15.04 11.10
C GLY A 322 -34.66 14.21 12.34
N GLU A 323 -35.40 14.45 13.43
CA GLU A 323 -35.20 13.85 14.77
C GLU A 323 -35.11 12.31 14.75
N LYS A 324 -35.96 11.63 13.97
CA LYS A 324 -35.97 10.17 13.86
C LYS A 324 -34.67 9.52 13.34
N TYR A 325 -33.77 10.34 12.78
CA TYR A 325 -32.48 9.89 12.28
C TYR A 325 -31.36 10.02 13.31
N LEU A 326 -31.64 10.56 14.49
CA LEU A 326 -30.65 10.69 15.57
C LEU A 326 -30.22 9.30 16.10
N HIS A 327 -28.95 9.18 16.45
CA HIS A 327 -28.42 7.98 17.08
C HIS A 327 -29.14 7.70 18.41
N GLU A 328 -29.49 6.46 18.69
CA GLU A 328 -30.30 6.07 19.86
C GLU A 328 -29.54 6.29 21.18
N ASP A 329 -28.22 6.17 21.17
CA ASP A 329 -27.38 6.30 22.35
C ASP A 329 -26.10 7.09 22.06
N TYR A 330 -26.19 8.43 22.15
CA TYR A 330 -25.05 9.32 22.03
C TYR A 330 -24.04 9.15 23.17
N SER A 331 -24.47 8.64 24.34
CA SER A 331 -23.56 8.43 25.47
C SER A 331 -22.52 7.37 25.16
N SER A 332 -22.89 6.37 24.37
CA SER A 332 -21.97 5.33 23.89
C SER A 332 -20.90 5.86 22.92
N LEU A 333 -21.12 7.00 22.29
CA LEU A 333 -20.18 7.65 21.38
C LEU A 333 -19.30 8.70 22.07
N LYS A 334 -19.63 9.07 23.31
CA LYS A 334 -18.93 10.12 24.06
C LYS A 334 -17.57 9.63 24.59
N SER A 335 -16.54 10.45 24.43
CA SER A 335 -15.24 10.23 25.06
C SER A 335 -15.34 10.42 26.56
N GLN A 336 -14.65 9.55 27.31
CA GLN A 336 -14.49 9.74 28.75
C GLN A 336 -13.42 10.81 29.01
N ASN A 337 -13.59 11.63 30.03
CA ASN A 337 -12.71 12.78 30.34
C ASN A 337 -11.21 12.44 30.50
N LYS A 338 -10.84 11.15 30.49
CA LYS A 338 -9.45 10.68 30.62
C LYS A 338 -8.80 10.31 29.30
N ASP A 339 -9.55 10.22 28.19
CA ASP A 339 -8.98 9.88 26.88
C ASP A 339 -8.59 11.18 26.16
N PRO A 340 -7.27 11.43 25.93
CA PRO A 340 -6.82 12.64 25.29
C PRO A 340 -7.13 12.67 23.79
N HIS A 341 -7.49 11.53 23.20
CA HIS A 341 -7.68 11.36 21.77
C HIS A 341 -9.15 11.22 21.40
N GLU A 342 -9.50 11.79 20.27
CA GLU A 342 -10.82 11.70 19.65
C GLU A 342 -10.78 10.81 18.39
N ALA A 343 -11.92 10.28 17.98
CA ALA A 343 -12.07 9.56 16.71
C ALA A 343 -11.76 10.47 15.51
N ILE A 344 -11.37 9.87 14.41
CA ILE A 344 -11.13 10.60 13.14
C ILE A 344 -12.46 11.07 12.58
N ARG A 345 -12.61 12.39 12.43
CA ARG A 345 -13.80 13.04 11.90
C ARG A 345 -13.47 14.33 11.16
N VAL A 346 -14.43 14.83 10.43
CA VAL A 346 -14.34 16.18 9.86
C VAL A 346 -14.54 17.25 10.93
N THR A 347 -13.86 18.40 10.79
CA THR A 347 -13.98 19.54 11.73
C THR A 347 -15.20 20.39 11.43
N LYS A 348 -15.65 20.43 10.15
CA LYS A 348 -16.82 21.17 9.68
C LYS A 348 -17.84 20.20 9.11
N ILE A 349 -18.85 19.88 9.89
CA ILE A 349 -19.84 18.87 9.55
C ILE A 349 -20.72 19.28 8.33
N GLU A 350 -20.90 20.57 8.12
CA GLU A 350 -21.70 21.13 7.03
C GLU A 350 -20.99 21.04 5.68
N LEU A 351 -19.67 20.85 5.68
CA LEU A 351 -18.87 20.81 4.47
C LEU A 351 -18.72 19.36 3.97
N SER A 352 -19.56 18.92 3.06
CA SER A 352 -19.53 17.55 2.51
C SER A 352 -18.36 17.29 1.53
N LYS A 353 -17.87 18.37 0.88
CA LYS A 353 -16.73 18.33 -0.05
C LYS A 353 -15.93 19.61 0.06
N ILE A 354 -14.61 19.51 -0.01
CA ILE A 354 -13.74 20.68 -0.07
C ILE A 354 -13.84 21.30 -1.47
N PRO A 355 -13.93 22.63 -1.60
CA PRO A 355 -13.99 23.29 -2.90
C PRO A 355 -12.82 22.89 -3.82
N GLU A 356 -13.10 22.61 -5.09
CA GLU A 356 -12.12 22.07 -6.05
C GLU A 356 -10.94 23.02 -6.34
N ASN A 357 -11.13 24.31 -6.13
CA ASN A 357 -10.07 25.32 -6.27
C ASN A 357 -9.02 25.27 -5.16
N ILE A 358 -9.27 24.58 -4.04
CA ILE A 358 -8.33 24.46 -2.92
C ILE A 358 -7.29 23.37 -3.20
N TYR A 359 -7.72 22.22 -3.70
CA TYR A 359 -6.84 21.10 -3.99
C TYR A 359 -6.89 20.69 -5.47
N LYS A 360 -5.71 20.64 -6.09
CA LYS A 360 -5.53 20.02 -7.41
C LYS A 360 -5.58 18.49 -7.38
N ASN A 361 -5.40 17.89 -6.20
CA ASN A 361 -5.41 16.45 -6.01
C ASN A 361 -6.80 15.96 -5.64
N SER A 362 -7.49 15.33 -6.59
CA SER A 362 -8.83 14.76 -6.39
C SER A 362 -8.91 13.70 -5.28
N LYS A 363 -7.81 13.01 -4.98
CA LYS A 363 -7.75 12.00 -3.91
C LYS A 363 -7.97 12.59 -2.52
N LEU A 364 -7.55 13.85 -2.28
CA LEU A 364 -7.83 14.55 -1.02
C LEU A 364 -9.33 14.73 -0.82
N ASN A 365 -10.05 15.16 -1.86
CA ASN A 365 -11.50 15.28 -1.81
C ASN A 365 -12.21 13.92 -1.64
N THR A 366 -11.68 12.87 -2.25
CA THR A 366 -12.21 11.51 -2.10
C THR A 366 -12.11 11.02 -0.66
N ILE A 367 -10.93 11.17 -0.04
CA ILE A 367 -10.72 10.77 1.37
C ILE A 367 -11.51 11.67 2.32
N TYR A 368 -11.55 12.99 2.09
CA TYR A 368 -12.35 13.90 2.89
C TYR A 368 -13.83 13.53 2.87
N HIS A 369 -14.41 13.31 1.68
CA HIS A 369 -15.82 12.93 1.53
C HIS A 369 -16.12 11.57 2.20
N TYR A 370 -15.20 10.61 2.13
CA TYR A 370 -15.32 9.34 2.84
C TYR A 370 -15.38 9.56 4.36
N LEU A 371 -14.46 10.37 4.91
CA LEU A 371 -14.44 10.70 6.32
C LEU A 371 -15.70 11.46 6.76
N TRP A 372 -16.13 12.44 5.96
CA TRP A 372 -17.38 13.16 6.18
C TRP A 372 -18.58 12.22 6.25
N LYS A 373 -18.68 11.34 5.26
CA LYS A 373 -19.79 10.37 5.17
C LYS A 373 -19.82 9.44 6.38
N ASN A 374 -18.67 8.88 6.79
CA ASN A 374 -18.60 8.04 7.98
C ASN A 374 -18.95 8.83 9.24
N THR A 375 -18.45 10.06 9.37
CA THR A 375 -18.76 10.93 10.50
C THR A 375 -20.27 11.14 10.66
N ILE A 376 -20.97 11.51 9.58
CA ILE A 376 -22.43 11.71 9.63
C ILE A 376 -23.13 10.40 9.95
N GLN A 377 -22.81 9.34 9.23
CA GLN A 377 -23.46 8.05 9.38
C GLN A 377 -23.31 7.47 10.80
N SER A 378 -22.16 7.68 11.46
CA SER A 378 -21.93 7.20 12.82
C SER A 378 -22.76 7.92 13.89
N LEU A 379 -23.30 9.10 13.56
CA LEU A 379 -24.18 9.89 14.44
C LEU A 379 -25.68 9.59 14.22
N MET A 380 -26.01 8.64 13.34
CA MET A 380 -27.38 8.41 12.91
C MET A 380 -27.96 7.10 13.45
N ALA A 381 -29.27 7.02 13.43
CA ALA A 381 -30.04 5.84 13.83
C ALA A 381 -29.77 4.65 12.90
N LYS A 382 -29.93 3.45 13.47
CA LYS A 382 -29.85 2.17 12.75
C LYS A 382 -30.87 2.09 11.63
N ALA A 383 -30.53 1.35 10.56
CA ALA A 383 -31.45 1.05 9.48
C ALA A 383 -32.20 -0.27 9.80
N THR A 384 -33.52 -0.29 9.58
CA THR A 384 -34.34 -1.47 9.78
C THR A 384 -34.94 -1.98 8.48
N TYR A 385 -34.91 -3.29 8.32
CA TYR A 385 -35.38 -3.99 7.15
C TYR A 385 -36.37 -5.08 7.56
N LYS A 386 -37.31 -5.35 6.69
CA LYS A 386 -38.04 -6.63 6.72
C LYS A 386 -37.47 -7.50 5.62
N VAL A 387 -36.83 -8.60 6.01
CA VAL A 387 -36.26 -9.59 5.10
C VAL A 387 -37.31 -10.64 4.84
N TYR A 388 -37.73 -10.75 3.57
CA TYR A 388 -38.60 -11.83 3.11
C TYR A 388 -37.74 -12.94 2.55
N THR A 389 -37.88 -14.13 3.09
CA THR A 389 -37.20 -15.33 2.63
C THR A 389 -38.19 -16.21 1.91
N TYR A 390 -38.01 -16.41 0.62
CA TYR A 390 -38.77 -17.33 -0.19
C TYR A 390 -37.97 -18.59 -0.39
N SER A 391 -38.63 -19.74 -0.12
CA SER A 391 -38.01 -21.06 -0.23
C SER A 391 -38.81 -21.94 -1.14
N ILE A 392 -38.16 -22.66 -2.04
CA ILE A 392 -38.77 -23.65 -2.94
C ILE A 392 -38.10 -24.98 -2.63
N ASP A 393 -38.89 -25.99 -2.26
CA ASP A 393 -38.36 -27.33 -1.98
C ASP A 393 -37.68 -27.90 -3.24
N ALA A 394 -36.63 -28.67 -3.05
CA ALA A 394 -35.83 -29.25 -4.11
C ALA A 394 -35.43 -30.70 -3.78
N PRO A 395 -35.04 -31.53 -4.78
CA PRO A 395 -34.59 -32.89 -4.53
C PRO A 395 -33.44 -32.98 -3.52
N CYS A 396 -33.26 -34.14 -2.87
CA CYS A 396 -32.12 -34.41 -1.97
C CYS A 396 -32.11 -33.53 -0.71
N ASP A 397 -33.27 -33.25 -0.13
CA ASP A 397 -33.45 -32.46 1.10
C ASP A 397 -32.75 -31.08 1.02
N THR A 398 -32.85 -30.46 -0.13
CA THR A 398 -32.32 -29.11 -0.38
C THR A 398 -33.47 -28.15 -0.69
N LYS A 399 -33.15 -26.83 -0.66
CA LYS A 399 -34.11 -25.78 -0.97
C LYS A 399 -33.48 -24.71 -1.81
N TYR A 400 -34.17 -24.20 -2.81
CA TYR A 400 -33.84 -22.96 -3.47
C TYR A 400 -34.33 -21.80 -2.60
N VAL A 401 -33.48 -20.82 -2.36
CA VAL A 401 -33.77 -19.68 -1.47
C VAL A 401 -33.50 -18.37 -2.20
N ASN A 402 -34.40 -17.42 -1.99
CA ASN A 402 -34.20 -16.01 -2.38
C ASN A 402 -34.61 -15.14 -1.19
N ASN A 403 -33.76 -14.14 -0.88
CA ASN A 403 -33.99 -13.17 0.20
C ASN A 403 -34.16 -11.77 -0.42
N ILE A 404 -35.22 -11.08 -0.02
CA ILE A 404 -35.53 -9.72 -0.46
C ILE A 404 -35.60 -8.82 0.77
N ASP A 405 -34.69 -7.83 0.81
CA ASP A 405 -34.60 -6.82 1.87
C ASP A 405 -35.53 -5.63 1.55
N VAL A 406 -36.64 -5.51 2.25
CA VAL A 406 -37.52 -4.34 2.14
C VAL A 406 -37.20 -3.34 3.24
N VAL A 407 -36.90 -2.12 2.86
CA VAL A 407 -36.56 -1.04 3.80
C VAL A 407 -37.80 -0.65 4.61
N ARG A 408 -37.74 -0.76 5.94
CA ARG A 408 -38.72 -0.19 6.86
C ARG A 408 -38.35 1.20 7.31
N PHE A 409 -37.09 1.35 7.71
CA PHE A 409 -36.51 2.65 8.01
C PHE A 409 -35.06 2.68 7.50
N ILE A 410 -34.75 3.63 6.63
CA ILE A 410 -33.45 3.70 5.95
C ILE A 410 -32.30 4.06 6.88
N GLY A 411 -32.58 4.78 8.00
CA GLY A 411 -31.60 5.18 8.99
C GLY A 411 -30.37 5.86 8.38
N TRP A 412 -29.21 5.54 8.89
CA TRP A 412 -27.91 6.10 8.47
C TRP A 412 -27.60 5.96 6.96
N LYS A 413 -28.25 5.04 6.28
CA LYS A 413 -28.00 4.81 4.85
C LYS A 413 -28.56 5.93 3.96
N VAL A 414 -29.45 6.77 4.49
CA VAL A 414 -30.00 7.94 3.74
C VAL A 414 -28.90 8.84 3.19
N VAL A 415 -27.75 8.94 3.88
CA VAL A 415 -26.57 9.72 3.44
C VAL A 415 -25.98 9.19 2.12
N SER A 416 -26.23 7.92 1.80
CA SER A 416 -25.76 7.27 0.56
C SER A 416 -26.81 7.26 -0.56
N GLY A 417 -28.00 7.79 -0.31
CA GLY A 417 -29.17 7.70 -1.19
C GLY A 417 -30.06 6.50 -0.88
N SER A 418 -31.30 6.58 -1.32
CA SER A 418 -32.29 5.50 -1.11
C SER A 418 -31.99 4.32 -2.05
N PRO A 419 -31.98 3.09 -1.54
CA PRO A 419 -31.94 1.90 -2.40
C PRO A 419 -33.21 1.80 -3.24
N LYS A 420 -33.13 1.11 -4.38
CA LYS A 420 -34.32 0.77 -5.17
C LYS A 420 -35.22 -0.12 -4.31
N SER A 421 -36.52 0.14 -4.31
CA SER A 421 -37.49 -0.71 -3.63
C SER A 421 -37.75 -1.96 -4.46
N GLU A 422 -37.63 -3.14 -3.84
CA GLU A 422 -37.98 -4.44 -4.43
C GLU A 422 -39.38 -4.92 -3.96
N GLU A 423 -40.22 -4.02 -3.47
CA GLU A 423 -41.56 -4.33 -2.97
C GLU A 423 -42.45 -5.02 -4.01
N ASN A 424 -42.31 -4.64 -5.29
CA ASN A 424 -43.04 -5.26 -6.38
C ASN A 424 -42.76 -6.77 -6.55
N ASP A 425 -41.54 -7.19 -6.23
CA ASP A 425 -41.17 -8.61 -6.30
C ASP A 425 -41.70 -9.37 -5.07
N VAL A 426 -41.73 -8.71 -3.91
CA VAL A 426 -42.37 -9.26 -2.69
C VAL A 426 -43.89 -9.48 -2.92
N ILE A 427 -44.58 -8.48 -3.47
CA ILE A 427 -46.01 -8.60 -3.79
C ILE A 427 -46.26 -9.78 -4.75
N PHE A 428 -45.48 -9.86 -5.82
CA PHE A 428 -45.57 -10.92 -6.82
C PHE A 428 -45.32 -12.29 -6.21
N LEU A 429 -44.26 -12.47 -5.43
CA LEU A 429 -43.91 -13.75 -4.82
C LEU A 429 -44.96 -14.17 -3.75
N ASN A 430 -45.49 -13.23 -2.97
CA ASN A 430 -46.57 -13.51 -2.02
C ASN A 430 -47.85 -14.03 -2.74
N THR A 431 -48.19 -13.47 -3.87
CA THR A 431 -49.35 -13.97 -4.67
C THR A 431 -49.12 -15.42 -5.09
N LEU A 432 -47.90 -15.81 -5.45
CA LEU A 432 -47.57 -17.20 -5.80
C LEU A 432 -47.67 -18.15 -4.57
N VAL A 433 -47.22 -17.67 -3.40
CA VAL A 433 -47.34 -18.43 -2.14
C VAL A 433 -48.79 -18.67 -1.78
N ASP A 434 -49.65 -17.67 -1.88
CA ASP A 434 -51.07 -17.71 -1.54
C ASP A 434 -51.84 -18.67 -2.47
N GLN A 435 -51.46 -18.74 -3.73
CA GLN A 435 -52.07 -19.63 -4.73
C GLN A 435 -51.79 -21.12 -4.46
N LYS A 436 -50.72 -21.48 -3.71
CA LYS A 436 -50.31 -22.87 -3.41
C LYS A 436 -50.22 -23.76 -4.65
N VAL A 437 -49.82 -23.20 -5.78
CA VAL A 437 -49.74 -23.92 -7.06
C VAL A 437 -48.38 -24.59 -7.19
N ASP A 438 -48.36 -25.77 -7.81
CA ASP A 438 -47.11 -26.41 -8.27
C ASP A 438 -46.49 -25.55 -9.36
N ILE A 439 -45.34 -24.99 -9.05
CA ILE A 439 -44.61 -24.11 -9.97
C ILE A 439 -43.59 -24.91 -10.79
N LYS A 440 -43.44 -24.58 -12.04
CA LYS A 440 -42.47 -25.26 -12.92
C LYS A 440 -41.21 -24.41 -13.02
N TYR A 441 -40.05 -25.04 -13.10
CA TYR A 441 -38.81 -24.31 -13.42
C TYR A 441 -38.84 -23.93 -14.89
N ASN A 442 -38.35 -22.69 -15.17
CA ASN A 442 -38.02 -22.24 -16.51
C ASN A 442 -36.62 -22.74 -16.89
N LYS A 443 -35.71 -22.70 -15.88
CA LYS A 443 -34.32 -23.06 -16.06
C LYS A 443 -33.71 -23.42 -14.71
N ILE A 444 -32.88 -24.44 -14.65
CA ILE A 444 -31.96 -24.73 -13.54
C ILE A 444 -30.54 -24.74 -14.11
N HIS A 445 -29.65 -23.95 -13.52
CA HIS A 445 -28.27 -23.81 -13.95
C HIS A 445 -27.33 -24.23 -12.83
N ALA A 446 -26.61 -25.31 -13.05
CA ALA A 446 -25.58 -25.77 -12.13
C ALA A 446 -24.21 -25.34 -12.70
N ILE A 447 -23.59 -24.44 -12.00
CA ILE A 447 -22.31 -23.87 -12.35
C ILE A 447 -21.21 -24.66 -11.65
N ASP A 448 -20.32 -25.27 -12.44
CA ASP A 448 -19.12 -25.93 -11.94
C ASP A 448 -18.22 -24.87 -11.26
N ASN A 449 -18.00 -25.03 -9.98
CA ASN A 449 -17.32 -24.07 -9.15
C ASN A 449 -16.20 -24.75 -8.37
N VAL A 450 -15.06 -24.09 -8.31
CA VAL A 450 -13.94 -24.50 -7.47
C VAL A 450 -13.83 -23.50 -6.32
N VAL A 451 -14.03 -23.99 -5.11
CA VAL A 451 -13.91 -23.19 -3.90
C VAL A 451 -12.49 -23.33 -3.37
N CYS A 452 -11.81 -22.21 -3.32
CA CYS A 452 -10.56 -22.08 -2.60
C CYS A 452 -10.81 -21.28 -1.32
N ASN A 453 -10.70 -21.94 -0.17
CA ASN A 453 -10.85 -21.30 1.13
C ASN A 453 -9.59 -20.53 1.56
N PHE A 454 -8.86 -20.00 0.59
CA PHE A 454 -7.62 -19.28 0.79
C PHE A 454 -7.65 -17.94 0.04
N SER A 455 -7.10 -16.91 0.68
CA SER A 455 -6.79 -15.63 0.05
C SER A 455 -5.50 -15.07 0.63
N HIS A 456 -4.65 -14.52 -0.24
CA HIS A 456 -3.47 -13.77 0.21
C HIS A 456 -3.91 -12.49 0.92
N TYR A 457 -3.10 -12.02 1.86
CA TYR A 457 -3.31 -10.70 2.44
C TYR A 457 -3.18 -9.61 1.38
N ASN A 458 -4.04 -8.62 1.46
CA ASN A 458 -3.79 -7.27 0.97
C ASN A 458 -3.36 -6.39 2.15
N GLU A 459 -3.00 -5.12 1.91
CA GLU A 459 -2.57 -4.20 2.97
C GLU A 459 -3.62 -4.08 4.07
N SER A 460 -4.91 -3.94 3.72
CA SER A 460 -6.00 -3.80 4.69
C SER A 460 -6.19 -5.05 5.55
N GLY A 461 -6.14 -6.24 4.95
CA GLY A 461 -6.26 -7.51 5.68
C GLY A 461 -5.08 -7.73 6.64
N LEU A 462 -3.88 -7.33 6.24
CA LEU A 462 -2.70 -7.41 7.10
C LEU A 462 -2.80 -6.43 8.29
N ILE A 463 -3.21 -5.17 8.04
CA ILE A 463 -3.42 -4.17 9.11
C ILE A 463 -4.43 -4.68 10.14
N LYS A 464 -5.58 -5.17 9.65
CA LYS A 464 -6.61 -5.73 10.53
C LYS A 464 -6.06 -6.89 11.38
N LYS A 465 -5.30 -7.78 10.77
CA LYS A 465 -4.72 -8.93 11.50
C LYS A 465 -3.68 -8.50 12.52
N LEU A 466 -2.87 -7.48 12.23
CA LEU A 466 -1.93 -6.89 13.19
C LEU A 466 -2.64 -6.23 14.36
N GLU A 467 -3.72 -5.50 14.10
CA GLU A 467 -4.58 -4.90 15.13
C GLU A 467 -5.21 -5.98 16.04
N ASP A 468 -5.82 -7.02 15.44
CA ASP A 468 -6.42 -8.14 16.17
C ASP A 468 -5.40 -8.84 17.11
N LEU A 469 -4.12 -8.80 16.77
CA LEU A 469 -3.01 -9.36 17.56
C LEU A 469 -2.37 -8.34 18.51
N ASN A 470 -2.86 -7.11 18.57
CA ASN A 470 -2.27 -5.98 19.31
C ASN A 470 -0.81 -5.69 18.94
N ILE A 471 -0.42 -5.92 17.68
CA ILE A 471 0.91 -5.68 17.16
C ILE A 471 0.94 -4.35 16.41
N GLY A 472 1.76 -3.43 16.88
CA GLY A 472 1.86 -2.08 16.32
C GLY A 472 0.88 -1.09 16.96
N ARG A 473 0.92 0.14 16.49
CA ARG A 473 0.12 1.29 16.95
C ARG A 473 -0.23 2.17 15.75
N PRO A 474 -1.16 3.12 15.87
CA PRO A 474 -1.57 4.02 14.79
C PRO A 474 -0.42 4.66 14.01
N SER A 475 0.66 5.00 14.67
CA SER A 475 1.85 5.59 14.06
C SER A 475 2.69 4.62 13.22
N THR A 476 2.46 3.31 13.30
CA THR A 476 3.39 2.30 12.76
C THR A 476 2.81 1.36 11.71
N TYR A 477 1.48 1.20 11.63
CA TYR A 477 0.87 0.25 10.66
C TYR A 477 1.34 0.48 9.22
N ALA A 478 1.26 1.71 8.75
CA ALA A 478 1.67 2.05 7.38
C ALA A 478 3.19 1.82 7.16
N SER A 479 4.02 2.17 8.15
CA SER A 479 5.48 2.06 8.06
C SER A 479 5.98 0.60 8.04
N PHE A 480 5.28 -0.33 8.69
CA PHE A 480 5.65 -1.76 8.65
C PHE A 480 5.47 -2.34 7.26
N ILE A 481 4.32 -2.05 6.64
CA ILE A 481 4.03 -2.50 5.28
C ILE A 481 5.03 -1.88 4.30
N GLU A 482 5.26 -0.58 4.40
CA GLU A 482 6.24 0.11 3.56
C GLU A 482 7.64 -0.50 3.70
N THR A 483 8.04 -0.85 4.92
CA THR A 483 9.35 -1.41 5.18
C THR A 483 9.52 -2.79 4.53
N ILE A 484 8.57 -3.71 4.68
CA ILE A 484 8.67 -5.05 4.07
C ILE A 484 8.61 -5.00 2.53
N LEU A 485 7.88 -4.03 1.96
CA LEU A 485 7.85 -3.79 0.51
C LEU A 485 9.16 -3.16 0.01
N THR A 486 9.67 -2.12 0.70
CA THR A 486 10.93 -1.45 0.34
C THR A 486 12.12 -2.39 0.45
N ARG A 487 12.14 -3.26 1.47
CA ARG A 487 13.15 -4.32 1.64
C ARG A 487 13.01 -5.46 0.63
N LYS A 488 11.94 -5.45 -0.16
CA LYS A 488 11.62 -6.51 -1.13
C LYS A 488 11.42 -7.89 -0.50
N TYR A 489 11.07 -7.95 0.77
CA TYR A 489 10.66 -9.21 1.40
C TYR A 489 9.31 -9.67 0.89
N VAL A 490 8.50 -8.71 0.50
CA VAL A 490 7.15 -8.88 -0.05
C VAL A 490 7.00 -8.00 -1.28
N ILE A 491 6.25 -8.46 -2.26
CA ILE A 491 5.82 -7.66 -3.40
C ILE A 491 4.30 -7.52 -3.39
N LYS A 492 3.81 -6.38 -3.86
CA LYS A 492 2.38 -6.18 -4.14
C LYS A 492 2.11 -6.48 -5.61
N THR A 493 1.30 -7.51 -5.88
CA THR A 493 1.05 -7.98 -7.24
C THR A 493 -0.36 -8.50 -7.41
N ASN A 494 -0.76 -8.66 -8.67
CA ASN A 494 -1.97 -9.39 -9.04
C ASN A 494 -1.61 -10.84 -9.32
N ILE A 495 -2.48 -11.74 -8.90
CA ILE A 495 -2.36 -13.18 -9.16
C ILE A 495 -3.36 -13.52 -10.26
N GLU A 496 -2.88 -14.00 -11.39
CA GLU A 496 -3.70 -14.28 -12.58
C GLU A 496 -4.70 -15.43 -12.34
N GLY A 497 -4.42 -16.30 -11.37
CA GLY A 497 -5.21 -17.48 -11.10
C GLY A 497 -4.87 -18.65 -12.04
N GLU A 498 -5.54 -19.76 -11.81
CA GLU A 498 -5.38 -20.99 -12.57
C GLU A 498 -6.59 -21.21 -13.47
N LYS A 499 -6.34 -21.56 -14.71
CA LYS A 499 -7.40 -21.88 -15.67
C LYS A 499 -7.76 -23.36 -15.56
N PHE A 500 -9.05 -23.66 -15.56
CA PHE A 500 -9.54 -25.02 -15.65
C PHE A 500 -10.73 -25.13 -16.59
N LEU A 501 -10.93 -26.31 -17.16
CA LEU A 501 -12.09 -26.61 -17.98
C LEU A 501 -13.23 -27.08 -17.07
N GLY A 502 -14.23 -26.22 -16.87
CA GLY A 502 -15.43 -26.51 -16.11
C GLY A 502 -16.53 -27.07 -17.01
N THR A 503 -17.45 -27.83 -16.43
CA THR A 503 -18.65 -28.29 -17.12
C THR A 503 -19.89 -27.80 -16.38
N ASP A 504 -20.55 -26.80 -16.94
CA ASP A 504 -21.82 -26.32 -16.44
C ASP A 504 -22.98 -27.17 -16.99
N TYR A 505 -24.01 -27.33 -16.20
CA TYR A 505 -25.21 -28.05 -16.61
C TYR A 505 -26.41 -27.11 -16.62
N ILE A 506 -27.13 -27.11 -17.70
CA ILE A 506 -28.38 -26.32 -17.85
C ILE A 506 -29.51 -27.26 -18.10
N LEU A 507 -30.47 -27.26 -17.18
CA LEU A 507 -31.71 -27.99 -17.33
C LEU A 507 -32.83 -27.03 -17.72
N THR A 508 -33.37 -27.25 -18.90
CA THR A 508 -34.64 -26.73 -19.41
C THR A 508 -35.56 -27.91 -19.68
N ASN A 509 -35.89 -28.20 -20.93
CA ASN A 509 -36.60 -29.44 -21.32
C ASN A 509 -35.63 -30.64 -21.31
N LYS A 510 -34.35 -30.41 -21.54
CA LYS A 510 -33.29 -31.42 -21.50
C LYS A 510 -32.09 -30.87 -20.68
N ILE A 511 -31.17 -31.76 -20.32
CA ILE A 511 -29.92 -31.39 -19.66
C ILE A 511 -28.89 -31.15 -20.72
N ASP A 512 -28.46 -29.90 -20.85
CA ASP A 512 -27.36 -29.50 -21.72
C ASP A 512 -26.06 -29.36 -20.87
N LYS A 513 -24.96 -29.90 -21.41
CA LYS A 513 -23.61 -29.80 -20.82
C LYS A 513 -22.82 -28.77 -21.59
N VAL A 514 -22.37 -27.71 -20.92
CA VAL A 514 -21.61 -26.61 -21.52
C VAL A 514 -20.23 -26.61 -20.92
N LYS A 515 -19.23 -26.87 -21.75
CA LYS A 515 -17.81 -26.74 -21.33
C LYS A 515 -17.37 -25.29 -21.42
N THR A 516 -16.88 -24.74 -20.34
CA THR A 516 -16.39 -23.37 -20.24
C THR A 516 -15.01 -23.32 -19.60
N GLU A 517 -14.11 -22.54 -20.15
CA GLU A 517 -12.85 -22.23 -19.49
C GLU A 517 -13.11 -21.23 -18.36
N LYS A 518 -12.71 -21.58 -17.17
CA LYS A 518 -12.89 -20.78 -15.95
C LYS A 518 -11.55 -20.48 -15.31
N THR A 519 -11.46 -19.35 -14.63
CA THR A 519 -10.27 -18.97 -13.87
C THR A 519 -10.61 -18.94 -12.38
N VAL A 520 -9.84 -19.68 -11.58
CA VAL A 520 -9.94 -19.71 -10.12
C VAL A 520 -8.73 -19.03 -9.47
N ASN A 521 -8.89 -18.62 -8.23
CA ASN A 521 -7.81 -18.01 -7.42
C ASN A 521 -7.21 -16.75 -8.06
N LYS A 522 -7.97 -16.06 -8.93
CA LYS A 522 -7.58 -14.74 -9.42
C LYS A 522 -7.73 -13.71 -8.31
N GLU A 523 -6.63 -13.05 -7.96
CA GLU A 523 -6.61 -12.07 -6.89
C GLU A 523 -5.93 -10.78 -7.33
N GLN A 524 -6.32 -9.64 -6.75
CA GLN A 524 -5.75 -8.33 -7.08
C GLN A 524 -5.10 -7.68 -5.86
N ASN A 525 -4.00 -6.94 -6.09
CA ASN A 525 -3.30 -6.13 -5.09
C ASN A 525 -2.90 -6.92 -3.83
N LYS A 526 -2.38 -8.13 -4.01
CA LYS A 526 -2.00 -9.03 -2.91
C LYS A 526 -0.54 -8.90 -2.54
N LEU A 527 -0.27 -9.12 -1.27
CA LEU A 527 1.06 -9.17 -0.69
C LEU A 527 1.59 -10.60 -0.80
N VAL A 528 2.57 -10.77 -1.66
CA VAL A 528 3.20 -12.08 -1.93
C VAL A 528 4.63 -12.05 -1.44
N ILE A 529 5.00 -13.05 -0.62
CA ILE A 529 6.36 -13.17 -0.10
C ILE A 529 7.33 -13.52 -1.23
N THR A 530 8.52 -12.94 -1.16
CA THR A 530 9.59 -13.20 -2.13
C THR A 530 10.54 -14.29 -1.62
N PRO A 531 11.36 -14.89 -2.48
CA PRO A 531 12.38 -15.84 -2.04
C PRO A 531 13.29 -15.28 -0.93
N ILE A 532 13.72 -14.03 -1.05
CA ILE A 532 14.53 -13.41 0.00
C ILE A 532 13.72 -13.17 1.29
N GLY A 533 12.43 -12.89 1.17
CA GLY A 533 11.53 -12.80 2.31
C GLY A 533 11.41 -14.12 3.06
N ILE A 534 11.33 -15.25 2.32
CA ILE A 534 11.31 -16.61 2.90
C ILE A 534 12.60 -16.89 3.63
N ILE A 535 13.76 -16.69 3.00
CA ILE A 535 15.08 -16.91 3.63
C ILE A 535 15.21 -16.10 4.91
N VAL A 536 14.83 -14.82 4.87
CA VAL A 536 14.93 -13.95 6.05
C VAL A 536 14.02 -14.42 7.18
N ILE A 537 12.75 -14.75 6.88
CA ILE A 537 11.82 -15.13 7.93
C ILE A 537 12.14 -16.51 8.51
N GLU A 538 12.53 -17.48 7.69
CA GLU A 538 12.94 -18.80 8.15
C GLU A 538 14.16 -18.72 9.08
N PHE A 539 15.18 -17.94 8.71
CA PHE A 539 16.31 -17.67 9.58
C PHE A 539 15.88 -17.06 10.91
N LEU A 540 15.02 -16.04 10.89
CA LEU A 540 14.57 -15.36 12.10
C LEU A 540 13.71 -16.26 12.98
N LEU A 541 12.90 -17.14 12.42
CA LEU A 541 12.11 -18.11 13.16
C LEU A 541 12.98 -19.25 13.71
N GLN A 542 13.98 -19.69 12.96
CA GLN A 542 14.88 -20.76 13.43
C GLN A 542 15.73 -20.34 14.64
N TYR A 543 16.22 -19.10 14.68
CA TYR A 543 17.19 -18.68 15.69
C TYR A 543 16.65 -17.65 16.69
N PHE A 544 15.60 -16.92 16.34
CA PHE A 544 15.05 -15.82 17.13
C PHE A 544 13.52 -15.88 17.26
N GLU A 545 12.91 -17.06 17.12
CA GLU A 545 11.45 -17.22 17.19
C GLU A 545 10.85 -16.57 18.42
N GLU A 546 11.47 -16.75 19.59
CA GLU A 546 11.02 -16.16 20.84
C GLU A 546 10.98 -14.62 20.84
N MET A 547 11.77 -13.96 19.98
CA MET A 547 11.77 -12.49 19.83
C MET A 547 10.71 -11.99 18.84
N PHE A 548 10.22 -12.87 17.98
CA PHE A 548 9.30 -12.53 16.89
C PHE A 548 7.97 -13.30 16.94
N CYS A 549 7.69 -14.00 18.06
CA CYS A 549 6.36 -14.50 18.32
C CYS A 549 5.41 -13.31 18.63
N TYR A 550 4.14 -13.51 18.33
CA TYR A 550 3.13 -12.44 18.45
C TYR A 550 2.97 -11.97 19.90
N ASP A 551 2.94 -12.90 20.85
CA ASP A 551 2.81 -12.59 22.28
C ASP A 551 3.99 -11.76 22.81
N TYR A 552 5.23 -12.06 22.38
CA TYR A 552 6.38 -11.27 22.79
C TYR A 552 6.28 -9.83 22.30
N THR A 553 5.89 -9.64 21.03
CA THR A 553 5.73 -8.31 20.45
C THR A 553 4.59 -7.54 21.14
N LYS A 554 3.47 -8.21 21.40
CA LYS A 554 2.34 -7.66 22.17
C LYS A 554 2.79 -7.23 23.55
N ASN A 555 3.45 -8.12 24.31
CA ASN A 555 3.92 -7.84 25.68
C ASN A 555 4.92 -6.67 25.70
N MET A 556 5.76 -6.51 24.66
CA MET A 556 6.65 -5.35 24.53
C MET A 556 5.87 -4.06 24.34
N GLU A 557 4.83 -4.03 23.50
CA GLU A 557 3.98 -2.84 23.34
C GLU A 557 3.24 -2.50 24.64
N GLU A 558 2.69 -3.51 25.33
CA GLU A 558 2.07 -3.34 26.64
C GLU A 558 3.06 -2.83 27.69
N GLY A 559 4.31 -3.32 27.65
CA GLY A 559 5.38 -2.82 28.50
C GLY A 559 5.68 -1.32 28.28
N LEU A 560 5.68 -0.89 27.00
CA LEU A 560 5.82 0.53 26.68
C LEU A 560 4.62 1.36 27.13
N ASP A 561 3.41 0.81 27.10
CA ASP A 561 2.21 1.47 27.60
C ASP A 561 2.24 1.58 29.13
N LYS A 562 2.74 0.58 29.87
CA LYS A 562 2.95 0.62 31.32
C LYS A 562 3.90 1.75 31.75
N ILE A 563 4.95 2.04 30.96
CA ILE A 563 5.84 3.18 31.21
C ILE A 563 5.03 4.49 31.10
N THR A 564 4.21 4.61 30.07
CA THR A 564 3.35 5.80 29.86
C THR A 564 2.36 6.00 31.01
N ASN A 565 1.76 4.92 31.50
CA ASN A 565 0.74 4.92 32.56
C ASN A 565 1.34 5.04 33.99
N GLN A 566 2.64 5.21 34.11
CA GLN A 566 3.38 5.29 35.38
C GLN A 566 3.35 4.00 36.22
N GLU A 567 3.06 2.86 35.61
CA GLU A 567 3.08 1.53 36.22
C GLU A 567 4.49 0.92 36.25
N CYS A 568 5.45 1.52 35.51
CA CYS A 568 6.85 1.10 35.48
C CYS A 568 7.76 2.33 35.70
N GLU A 569 8.64 2.26 36.70
CA GLU A 569 9.55 3.36 37.04
C GLU A 569 10.84 3.33 36.18
N ASP A 570 11.40 2.16 35.95
CA ASP A 570 12.67 1.97 35.17
C ASP A 570 12.36 1.48 33.75
N TRP A 571 12.26 2.40 32.80
CA TRP A 571 12.06 2.10 31.39
C TRP A 571 13.19 1.24 30.78
N THR A 572 14.38 1.19 31.42
CA THR A 572 15.52 0.44 30.87
C THR A 572 15.37 -1.07 31.04
N LEU A 573 14.48 -1.53 31.91
CA LEU A 573 14.27 -2.97 32.18
C LEU A 573 13.88 -3.73 30.90
N ILE A 574 12.90 -3.24 30.17
CA ILE A 574 12.44 -3.87 28.92
C ILE A 574 13.56 -3.96 27.88
N CYS A 575 14.44 -2.97 27.84
CA CYS A 575 15.59 -2.94 26.95
C CYS A 575 16.67 -3.95 27.38
N LYS A 576 16.95 -4.07 28.68
CA LYS A 576 17.92 -5.03 29.25
C LYS A 576 17.47 -6.47 29.00
N GLU A 577 16.21 -6.75 29.21
CA GLU A 577 15.62 -8.07 28.94
C GLU A 577 15.75 -8.47 27.46
N ALA A 578 15.38 -7.55 26.56
CA ALA A 578 15.51 -7.78 25.12
C ALA A 578 16.98 -8.02 24.72
N GLU A 579 17.92 -7.22 25.24
CA GLU A 579 19.35 -7.38 24.95
C GLU A 579 19.91 -8.70 25.46
N GLN A 580 19.57 -9.11 26.69
CA GLN A 580 19.99 -10.39 27.27
C GLN A 580 19.41 -11.56 26.48
N LYS A 581 18.14 -11.49 26.07
CA LYS A 581 17.50 -12.52 25.27
C LYS A 581 18.21 -12.70 23.92
N ILE A 582 18.47 -11.60 23.19
CA ILE A 582 19.22 -11.63 21.93
C ILE A 582 20.60 -12.24 22.12
N LYS A 583 21.31 -11.85 23.19
CA LYS A 583 22.65 -12.39 23.51
C LYS A 583 22.64 -13.93 23.72
N THR A 584 21.60 -14.44 24.37
CA THR A 584 21.40 -15.86 24.59
C THR A 584 21.10 -16.58 23.27
N LEU A 585 20.13 -16.10 22.51
CA LEU A 585 19.71 -16.71 21.24
C LEU A 585 20.81 -16.65 20.16
N SER A 586 21.69 -15.67 20.20
CA SER A 586 22.76 -15.51 19.22
C SER A 586 23.99 -16.38 19.48
N LYS A 587 24.11 -17.07 20.65
CA LYS A 587 25.27 -17.92 20.97
C LYS A 587 25.56 -18.98 19.90
N PRO A 588 24.58 -19.73 19.37
CA PRO A 588 24.80 -20.73 18.32
C PRO A 588 25.35 -20.15 17.01
N LEU A 589 25.14 -18.86 16.77
CA LEU A 589 25.45 -18.22 15.49
C LEU A 589 26.88 -17.71 15.35
N LYS A 590 27.75 -17.93 16.36
CA LYS A 590 29.15 -17.47 16.32
C LYS A 590 29.91 -18.02 15.11
N ASN A 591 29.69 -19.29 14.78
CA ASN A 591 30.39 -20.02 13.72
C ASN A 591 29.50 -20.26 12.48
N MET A 592 28.46 -19.44 12.29
CA MET A 592 27.51 -19.58 11.19
C MET A 592 28.20 -19.37 9.84
N VAL A 593 27.94 -20.25 8.89
CA VAL A 593 28.38 -20.19 7.50
C VAL A 593 27.21 -19.62 6.65
N LYS A 594 27.54 -19.04 5.50
CA LYS A 594 26.56 -18.52 4.56
C LYS A 594 25.74 -19.66 3.99
N GLU A 595 24.42 -19.47 3.88
CA GLU A 595 23.54 -20.47 3.30
C GLU A 595 23.76 -20.59 1.79
N THR A 596 23.95 -21.83 1.32
CA THR A 596 24.08 -22.18 -0.10
C THR A 596 23.18 -23.38 -0.40
N TYR A 597 22.71 -23.46 -1.64
CA TYR A 597 21.84 -24.54 -2.09
C TYR A 597 22.59 -25.31 -3.20
N LYS A 598 22.85 -26.58 -2.95
CA LYS A 598 23.55 -27.45 -3.91
C LYS A 598 22.68 -27.62 -5.17
N ILE A 599 23.26 -27.39 -6.34
CA ILE A 599 22.62 -27.63 -7.66
C ILE A 599 23.19 -28.88 -8.29
N ASP A 600 24.53 -28.99 -8.30
CA ASP A 600 25.26 -30.16 -8.72
C ASP A 600 26.56 -30.27 -7.89
N ASP A 601 27.48 -31.20 -8.25
CA ASP A 601 28.70 -31.43 -7.47
C ASP A 601 29.69 -30.26 -7.50
N THR A 602 29.55 -29.34 -8.45
CA THR A 602 30.43 -28.19 -8.64
C THR A 602 29.75 -26.86 -8.48
N HIS A 603 28.41 -26.81 -8.48
CA HIS A 603 27.63 -25.56 -8.45
C HIS A 603 26.72 -25.51 -7.23
N GLU A 604 26.77 -24.35 -6.57
CA GLU A 604 25.88 -23.98 -5.47
C GLU A 604 25.20 -22.65 -5.78
N LEU A 605 23.90 -22.55 -5.55
CA LEU A 605 23.18 -21.28 -5.63
C LEU A 605 23.25 -20.57 -4.29
N MET A 606 23.55 -19.29 -4.31
CA MET A 606 23.60 -18.44 -3.12
C MET A 606 23.04 -17.05 -3.44
N TRP A 607 22.60 -16.32 -2.42
CA TRP A 607 22.16 -14.95 -2.60
C TRP A 607 23.31 -13.96 -2.45
N SER A 608 23.49 -13.08 -3.43
CA SER A 608 24.43 -11.97 -3.43
C SER A 608 23.70 -10.63 -3.29
N LYS A 609 24.47 -9.55 -3.15
CA LYS A 609 23.94 -8.17 -3.12
C LYS A 609 23.12 -7.76 -4.37
N ASN A 610 23.36 -8.43 -5.50
CA ASN A 610 22.69 -8.15 -6.77
C ASN A 610 21.59 -9.17 -7.10
N GLY A 611 21.32 -10.11 -6.22
CA GLY A 611 20.36 -11.21 -6.40
C GLY A 611 21.00 -12.58 -6.32
N PRO A 612 20.31 -13.64 -6.77
CA PRO A 612 20.82 -14.99 -6.77
C PRO A 612 21.99 -15.11 -7.75
N VAL A 613 23.02 -15.87 -7.35
CA VAL A 613 24.20 -16.19 -8.15
C VAL A 613 24.56 -17.67 -7.96
N LEU A 614 25.12 -18.26 -9.00
CA LEU A 614 25.69 -19.60 -8.94
C LEU A 614 27.17 -19.50 -8.63
N LYS A 615 27.59 -20.15 -7.55
CA LYS A 615 28.98 -20.32 -7.13
C LYS A 615 29.48 -21.64 -7.73
N GLN A 616 30.42 -21.58 -8.67
CA GLN A 616 31.10 -22.75 -9.21
C GLN A 616 32.42 -22.95 -8.49
N THR A 617 32.67 -24.14 -7.95
CA THR A 617 33.95 -24.56 -7.37
C THR A 617 34.71 -25.41 -8.40
N ILE A 618 35.82 -24.91 -8.89
CA ILE A 618 36.72 -25.63 -9.82
C ILE A 618 37.88 -26.18 -9.00
N ILE A 619 37.98 -27.50 -8.93
CA ILE A 619 39.06 -28.20 -8.26
C ILE A 619 40.12 -28.54 -9.30
N SER A 620 41.30 -27.96 -9.19
CA SER A 620 42.48 -28.34 -9.97
C SER A 620 43.32 -29.34 -9.17
N THR A 621 44.03 -30.25 -9.83
CA THR A 621 44.77 -31.33 -9.19
C THR A 621 45.95 -30.85 -8.34
N ASP A 622 46.44 -29.61 -8.54
CA ASP A 622 47.65 -29.10 -7.91
C ASP A 622 47.50 -27.72 -7.25
N ASP A 623 46.29 -27.13 -7.24
CA ASP A 623 46.03 -25.76 -6.72
C ASP A 623 44.84 -25.70 -5.76
N GLU A 624 44.76 -24.60 -4.95
CA GLU A 624 43.59 -24.30 -4.14
C GLU A 624 42.33 -24.18 -5.00
N PRO A 625 41.16 -24.63 -4.50
CA PRO A 625 39.89 -24.56 -5.27
C PRO A 625 39.57 -23.12 -5.72
N THR A 626 39.44 -22.92 -7.01
CA THR A 626 39.06 -21.63 -7.58
C THR A 626 37.55 -21.46 -7.59
N ILE A 627 37.06 -20.34 -7.08
CA ILE A 627 35.64 -20.01 -7.01
C ILE A 627 35.29 -19.01 -8.12
N VAL A 628 34.33 -19.39 -8.99
CA VAL A 628 33.81 -18.54 -10.06
C VAL A 628 32.32 -18.26 -9.78
N LEU A 629 31.90 -17.00 -9.86
CA LEU A 629 30.50 -16.62 -9.71
C LEU A 629 29.88 -16.43 -11.10
N LYS A 630 28.77 -17.11 -11.36
CA LYS A 630 27.98 -17.02 -12.61
C LYS A 630 26.62 -16.40 -12.35
N ASN A 631 26.09 -15.70 -13.34
CA ASN A 631 24.79 -15.07 -13.22
C ASN A 631 23.67 -16.09 -13.38
N VAL A 632 22.61 -15.93 -12.59
CA VAL A 632 21.32 -16.61 -12.77
C VAL A 632 20.48 -15.83 -13.78
N LYS A 633 19.65 -16.53 -14.57
CA LYS A 633 18.72 -15.94 -15.55
C LYS A 633 17.96 -14.76 -14.93
N LYS A 634 17.97 -13.63 -15.60
CA LYS A 634 17.18 -12.46 -15.21
C LYS A 634 15.69 -12.80 -15.32
N ASP A 635 14.89 -12.24 -14.42
CA ASP A 635 13.44 -12.45 -14.35
C ASP A 635 12.98 -13.87 -13.95
N MET A 636 13.90 -14.75 -13.54
CA MET A 636 13.53 -16.05 -12.99
C MET A 636 13.02 -15.91 -11.56
N ASN A 637 11.79 -16.36 -11.33
CA ASN A 637 11.21 -16.47 -10.00
C ASN A 637 11.62 -17.82 -9.38
N ILE A 638 12.67 -17.80 -8.54
CA ILE A 638 13.18 -19.00 -7.88
C ILE A 638 12.23 -19.38 -6.74
N ASP A 639 11.66 -20.57 -6.81
CA ASP A 639 10.90 -21.19 -5.73
C ASP A 639 11.88 -21.86 -4.75
N ILE A 640 11.91 -21.35 -3.51
CA ILE A 640 12.84 -21.83 -2.48
C ILE A 640 12.61 -23.30 -2.11
N ASP A 641 11.36 -23.76 -2.12
CA ASP A 641 11.05 -25.15 -1.78
C ASP A 641 11.54 -26.10 -2.86
N LYS A 642 11.28 -25.76 -4.13
CA LYS A 642 11.84 -26.50 -5.26
C LYS A 642 13.37 -26.52 -5.25
N LEU A 643 13.98 -25.42 -4.79
CA LEU A 643 15.43 -25.33 -4.63
C LEU A 643 15.93 -26.26 -3.51
N LYS A 644 15.25 -26.32 -2.38
CA LYS A 644 15.54 -27.25 -1.28
C LYS A 644 15.35 -28.73 -1.67
N GLU A 645 14.42 -28.99 -2.57
CA GLU A 645 14.15 -30.33 -3.12
C GLU A 645 15.06 -30.70 -4.31
N ASN A 646 16.06 -29.88 -4.63
CA ASN A 646 16.97 -30.06 -5.78
C ASN A 646 16.25 -30.19 -7.14
N PHE A 647 15.14 -29.48 -7.30
CA PHE A 647 14.32 -29.55 -8.50
C PHE A 647 14.94 -28.83 -9.71
N TYR A 648 15.80 -27.84 -9.46
CA TYR A 648 16.41 -27.04 -10.53
C TYR A 648 17.71 -27.68 -11.03
N SER A 649 17.81 -27.81 -12.36
CA SER A 649 19.06 -28.13 -13.02
C SER A 649 19.92 -26.87 -13.23
N LEU A 650 21.21 -27.05 -13.53
CA LEU A 650 22.09 -25.94 -13.87
C LEU A 650 21.58 -25.17 -15.09
N GLU A 651 21.04 -25.87 -16.10
CA GLU A 651 20.50 -25.28 -17.32
C GLU A 651 19.28 -24.41 -17.05
N ASP A 652 18.46 -24.75 -16.05
CA ASP A 652 17.31 -23.93 -15.66
C ASP A 652 17.75 -22.58 -15.11
N LEU A 653 18.84 -22.56 -14.36
CA LEU A 653 19.29 -21.41 -13.57
C LEU A 653 20.30 -20.51 -14.29
N LEU A 654 21.22 -21.10 -15.08
CA LEU A 654 22.36 -20.38 -15.65
C LEU A 654 21.93 -19.36 -16.72
N GLU A 655 22.36 -18.10 -16.57
CA GLU A 655 22.21 -17.10 -17.64
C GLU A 655 23.18 -17.42 -18.79
N ILE A 656 22.66 -17.59 -19.98
CA ILE A 656 23.46 -17.81 -21.18
C ILE A 656 24.14 -16.47 -21.55
N GLU A 657 25.46 -16.38 -21.32
CA GLU A 657 26.22 -15.17 -21.64
C GLU A 657 26.41 -14.97 -23.15
N SER A 658 26.51 -16.06 -23.91
CA SER A 658 26.69 -16.05 -25.35
C SER A 658 26.11 -17.30 -25.99
N ARG A 659 25.37 -17.15 -27.07
CA ARG A 659 24.80 -18.27 -27.85
C ARG A 659 25.19 -18.14 -29.29
N TYR A 660 25.74 -19.19 -29.85
CA TYR A 660 25.92 -19.35 -31.29
C TYR A 660 24.57 -19.60 -31.97
N ILE A 661 24.24 -18.83 -32.99
CA ILE A 661 22.95 -18.97 -33.69
C ILE A 661 23.09 -19.32 -35.17
N GLY A 662 24.31 -19.50 -35.65
CA GLY A 662 24.61 -19.87 -37.03
C GLY A 662 25.52 -18.86 -37.72
N LYS A 663 25.60 -18.95 -39.08
CA LYS A 663 26.38 -18.02 -39.92
C LYS A 663 25.48 -16.99 -40.59
N TYR A 664 25.93 -15.73 -40.61
CA TYR A 664 25.30 -14.64 -41.34
C TYR A 664 26.37 -13.98 -42.23
N GLU A 665 26.13 -13.94 -43.54
CA GLU A 665 27.10 -13.41 -44.54
C GLU A 665 28.49 -14.07 -44.45
N GLY A 666 28.53 -15.39 -44.13
CA GLY A 666 29.76 -16.14 -44.00
C GLY A 666 30.46 -16.11 -42.64
N GLU A 667 30.08 -15.19 -41.77
CA GLU A 667 30.66 -15.02 -40.45
C GLU A 667 29.82 -15.72 -39.34
N ASP A 668 30.50 -16.23 -38.32
CA ASP A 668 29.86 -16.84 -37.17
C ASP A 668 29.14 -15.77 -36.32
N VAL A 669 27.89 -16.07 -35.93
CA VAL A 669 27.07 -15.14 -35.15
C VAL A 669 26.83 -15.67 -33.75
N TYR A 670 27.21 -14.83 -32.78
CA TYR A 670 26.95 -15.04 -31.34
C TYR A 670 26.03 -13.96 -30.81
N VAL A 671 24.91 -14.35 -30.20
CA VAL A 671 24.04 -13.43 -29.51
C VAL A 671 24.50 -13.31 -28.02
N LYS A 672 24.69 -12.09 -27.54
CA LYS A 672 25.24 -11.81 -26.23
C LYS A 672 24.41 -10.74 -25.50
N ASN A 673 24.44 -10.79 -24.15
CA ASN A 673 23.95 -9.70 -23.32
C ASN A 673 25.09 -8.72 -23.01
N GLY A 674 24.92 -7.45 -23.31
CA GLY A 674 25.88 -6.40 -23.02
C GLY A 674 25.33 -5.35 -22.06
N LYS A 675 26.18 -4.42 -21.63
CA LYS A 675 25.82 -3.30 -20.74
C LYS A 675 24.65 -2.47 -21.25
N TYR A 676 24.45 -2.42 -22.57
CA TYR A 676 23.43 -1.63 -23.24
C TYR A 676 22.30 -2.47 -23.85
N GLY A 677 22.17 -3.75 -23.45
CA GLY A 677 21.15 -4.67 -23.95
C GLY A 677 21.72 -5.80 -24.81
N LYS A 678 20.82 -6.56 -25.46
CA LYS A 678 21.17 -7.69 -26.33
C LYS A 678 21.84 -7.20 -27.61
N TYR A 679 22.85 -7.93 -28.05
CA TYR A 679 23.50 -7.67 -29.34
C TYR A 679 23.97 -8.95 -29.99
N ALA A 680 24.03 -8.96 -31.32
CA ALA A 680 24.69 -10.00 -32.09
C ALA A 680 26.13 -9.59 -32.38
N GLN A 681 27.07 -10.47 -32.12
CA GLN A 681 28.45 -10.37 -32.56
C GLN A 681 28.59 -11.19 -33.84
N ILE A 682 28.93 -10.56 -34.93
CA ILE A 682 29.10 -11.13 -36.28
C ILE A 682 30.57 -10.90 -36.64
N GLY A 683 31.41 -11.92 -36.49
CA GLY A 683 32.86 -11.74 -36.56
C GLY A 683 33.32 -10.68 -35.53
N GLU A 684 33.99 -9.62 -35.98
CA GLU A 684 34.42 -8.48 -35.15
C GLU A 684 33.33 -7.42 -34.94
N ASN A 685 32.26 -7.45 -35.70
CA ASN A 685 31.19 -6.45 -35.69
C ASN A 685 30.13 -6.76 -34.61
N ARG A 686 29.55 -5.70 -34.06
CA ARG A 686 28.45 -5.81 -33.09
C ARG A 686 27.20 -5.11 -33.60
N LYS A 687 26.06 -5.84 -33.61
CA LYS A 687 24.75 -5.34 -34.01
C LYS A 687 23.79 -5.36 -32.85
N SER A 688 23.21 -4.22 -32.49
CA SER A 688 22.21 -4.15 -31.42
C SER A 688 20.93 -4.91 -31.78
N LEU A 689 20.40 -5.67 -30.83
CA LEU A 689 19.13 -6.41 -30.91
C LEU A 689 18.08 -5.86 -29.93
N GLU A 690 18.18 -4.58 -29.55
CA GLU A 690 17.21 -3.95 -28.62
C GLU A 690 15.76 -4.02 -29.13
N TYR A 691 15.57 -4.10 -30.44
CA TYR A 691 14.27 -4.25 -31.09
C TYR A 691 13.69 -5.67 -31.01
N VAL A 692 14.51 -6.67 -30.66
CA VAL A 692 14.07 -8.07 -30.56
C VAL A 692 13.57 -8.33 -29.13
N LYS A 693 12.26 -8.54 -28.98
CA LYS A 693 11.62 -8.79 -27.69
C LYS A 693 11.75 -10.23 -27.18
N LYS A 694 12.31 -11.13 -27.99
CA LYS A 694 12.51 -12.54 -27.63
C LYS A 694 13.60 -12.70 -26.57
N PRO A 695 13.54 -13.70 -25.67
CA PRO A 695 14.65 -14.06 -24.82
C PRO A 695 15.87 -14.52 -25.64
N LEU A 696 17.08 -14.51 -25.07
CA LEU A 696 18.33 -14.73 -25.80
C LEU A 696 18.42 -16.12 -26.44
N ASP A 697 17.84 -17.12 -25.79
CA ASP A 697 17.74 -18.49 -26.21
C ASP A 697 16.77 -18.73 -27.38
N ALA A 698 15.84 -17.80 -27.63
CA ALA A 698 14.85 -17.86 -28.69
C ALA A 698 15.20 -16.97 -29.92
N ILE A 699 16.35 -16.30 -29.93
CA ILE A 699 16.80 -15.44 -31.02
C ILE A 699 17.40 -16.33 -32.14
N THR A 700 17.00 -16.05 -33.36
CA THR A 700 17.47 -16.76 -34.57
C THR A 700 18.17 -15.80 -35.55
N ILE A 701 18.80 -16.32 -36.59
CA ILE A 701 19.45 -15.49 -37.64
C ILE A 701 18.43 -14.55 -38.31
N ASP A 702 17.17 -14.99 -38.46
CA ASP A 702 16.14 -14.15 -39.07
C ASP A 702 15.81 -12.90 -38.23
N ASP A 703 16.01 -12.97 -36.94
CA ASP A 703 15.84 -11.82 -36.03
C ASP A 703 16.94 -10.75 -36.18
N LEU A 704 18.02 -11.08 -36.91
CA LEU A 704 19.08 -10.13 -37.27
C LEU A 704 18.64 -9.13 -38.33
N LYS A 705 17.59 -9.43 -39.12
CA LYS A 705 17.01 -8.51 -40.08
C LYS A 705 16.41 -7.34 -39.31
N ALA A 706 17.02 -6.16 -39.40
CA ALA A 706 16.48 -4.95 -38.76
C ALA A 706 15.04 -4.72 -39.24
N PRO A 707 14.12 -4.31 -38.36
CA PRO A 707 12.80 -3.88 -38.80
C PRO A 707 12.96 -2.80 -39.85
N ASP A 708 12.20 -2.92 -40.95
CA ASP A 708 12.25 -2.00 -42.06
C ASP A 708 12.11 -0.56 -41.57
N ALA A 709 13.21 0.22 -41.63
CA ALA A 709 13.27 1.61 -41.15
C ALA A 709 12.27 2.51 -41.91
N SER A 710 11.74 2.07 -43.05
CA SER A 710 10.72 2.78 -43.81
C SER A 710 9.40 2.92 -43.07
N LYS A 711 9.04 1.98 -42.20
CA LYS A 711 7.77 2.05 -41.41
C LYS A 711 7.69 3.23 -40.40
N ASN A 712 8.81 3.86 -40.08
CA ASN A 712 8.86 5.00 -39.21
C ASN A 712 8.92 6.35 -39.92
N ILE A 713 8.99 6.36 -41.26
CA ILE A 713 9.02 7.56 -42.09
C ILE A 713 7.59 8.01 -42.31
N LEU A 714 7.25 9.21 -41.77
CA LEU A 714 5.93 9.82 -41.96
C LEU A 714 5.87 10.63 -43.27
N ARG A 715 6.98 11.25 -43.67
CA ARG A 715 7.10 12.00 -44.89
C ARG A 715 8.56 12.15 -45.31
N ILE A 716 8.86 12.03 -46.59
CA ILE A 716 10.15 12.38 -47.17
C ILE A 716 10.03 13.81 -47.72
N ILE A 717 10.84 14.73 -47.25
CA ILE A 717 10.88 16.10 -47.75
C ILE A 717 11.80 16.16 -48.95
N ASN A 718 13.03 15.67 -48.84
CA ASN A 718 13.99 15.55 -49.93
C ASN A 718 14.97 14.42 -49.60
N LYS A 719 16.02 14.26 -50.42
CA LYS A 719 17.03 13.17 -50.25
C LYS A 719 17.76 13.22 -48.89
N ASP A 720 17.84 14.42 -48.27
CA ASP A 720 18.61 14.66 -47.05
C ASP A 720 17.72 14.83 -45.83
N VAL A 721 16.40 15.12 -46.01
CA VAL A 721 15.49 15.48 -44.96
C VAL A 721 14.26 14.59 -44.98
N SER A 722 13.90 13.97 -43.83
CA SER A 722 12.67 13.19 -43.68
C SER A 722 12.04 13.42 -42.32
N ILE A 723 10.72 13.35 -42.24
CA ILE A 723 9.96 13.37 -40.99
C ILE A 723 9.76 11.94 -40.57
N ARG A 724 10.13 11.63 -39.32
CA ARG A 724 10.06 10.27 -38.77
C ARG A 724 9.31 10.28 -37.43
N LYS A 725 8.74 9.13 -37.06
CA LYS A 725 8.03 8.92 -35.80
C LYS A 725 8.90 8.16 -34.80
N SER A 726 8.96 8.64 -33.56
CA SER A 726 9.56 7.94 -32.41
C SER A 726 8.53 7.72 -31.31
N LYS A 727 8.90 7.02 -30.25
CA LYS A 727 8.07 6.88 -29.04
C LYS A 727 7.81 8.22 -28.32
N TYR A 728 8.59 9.25 -28.64
CA TYR A 728 8.45 10.61 -28.06
C TYR A 728 7.78 11.61 -29.01
N GLY A 729 7.26 11.15 -30.18
CA GLY A 729 6.59 11.97 -31.16
C GLY A 729 7.33 12.05 -32.51
N ALA A 730 6.82 12.90 -33.41
CA ALA A 730 7.43 13.11 -34.71
C ALA A 730 8.64 14.06 -34.60
N TYR A 731 9.64 13.82 -35.44
CA TYR A 731 10.87 14.62 -35.50
C TYR A 731 11.40 14.65 -36.94
N VAL A 732 12.21 15.66 -37.25
CA VAL A 732 12.90 15.76 -38.53
C VAL A 732 14.26 15.09 -38.42
N TYR A 733 14.55 14.20 -39.33
CA TYR A 733 15.85 13.57 -39.56
C TYR A 733 16.53 14.24 -40.72
N TYR A 734 17.72 14.79 -40.48
CA TYR A 734 18.54 15.47 -41.48
C TYR A 734 19.93 14.83 -41.57
N LYS A 735 20.31 14.41 -42.77
CA LYS A 735 21.61 13.82 -43.04
C LYS A 735 21.99 14.03 -44.50
N THR A 736 23.09 14.74 -44.74
CA THR A 736 23.75 14.86 -46.03
C THR A 736 24.85 13.81 -46.17
N PRO A 737 25.32 13.48 -47.40
CA PRO A 737 26.42 12.56 -47.61
C PRO A 737 27.75 12.96 -46.93
N ILE A 738 27.93 14.24 -46.62
CA ILE A 738 29.17 14.81 -46.04
C ILE A 738 29.13 14.75 -44.52
N MET A 739 27.93 14.58 -43.92
CA MET A 739 27.80 14.60 -42.46
C MET A 739 28.18 13.25 -41.85
N PRO A 740 29.06 13.21 -40.82
CA PRO A 740 29.46 11.97 -40.16
C PRO A 740 28.29 11.32 -39.38
N LYS A 741 27.37 12.14 -38.82
CA LYS A 741 26.19 11.70 -38.05
C LYS A 741 24.95 12.49 -38.46
N PRO A 742 23.75 11.90 -38.39
CA PRO A 742 22.51 12.63 -38.63
C PRO A 742 22.20 13.61 -37.50
N GLU A 743 21.49 14.67 -37.83
CA GLU A 743 20.92 15.63 -36.89
C GLU A 743 19.42 15.44 -36.78
N PHE A 744 18.87 15.79 -35.61
CA PHE A 744 17.48 15.58 -35.26
C PHE A 744 16.86 16.88 -34.76
N TYR A 745 15.77 17.31 -35.41
CA TYR A 745 15.06 18.53 -35.06
C TYR A 745 13.66 18.26 -34.59
N LYS A 746 13.21 18.97 -33.57
CA LYS A 746 11.88 18.79 -32.96
C LYS A 746 10.82 19.51 -33.79
N LEU A 747 9.66 18.88 -33.94
CA LEU A 747 8.49 19.52 -34.59
C LEU A 747 7.53 20.17 -33.56
N ALA A 748 7.88 20.17 -32.28
CA ALA A 748 7.10 20.84 -31.24
C ALA A 748 7.11 22.35 -31.45
N GLY A 749 5.92 22.95 -31.60
CA GLY A 749 5.76 24.38 -31.87
C GLY A 749 5.51 24.76 -33.33
N PHE A 750 5.64 23.81 -34.26
CA PHE A 750 5.21 24.01 -35.64
C PHE A 750 3.67 23.95 -35.70
N LYS A 751 3.03 25.04 -36.14
CA LYS A 751 1.56 25.18 -36.07
C LYS A 751 0.81 24.60 -37.23
N GLU A 752 1.48 24.37 -38.35
CA GLU A 752 0.89 23.76 -39.53
C GLU A 752 1.06 22.24 -39.51
N GLY A 753 0.23 21.52 -40.22
CA GLY A 753 0.34 20.06 -40.30
C GLY A 753 1.61 19.62 -41.05
N PHE A 754 2.64 19.19 -40.35
CA PHE A 754 3.96 18.82 -40.90
C PHE A 754 3.90 17.67 -41.91
N THR A 755 2.80 16.92 -41.97
CA THR A 755 2.62 15.84 -42.95
C THR A 755 2.15 16.32 -44.32
N TYR A 756 1.59 17.54 -44.42
CA TYR A 756 1.00 18.07 -45.67
C TYR A 756 1.33 19.54 -45.97
N CYS A 757 2.01 20.27 -45.09
CA CYS A 757 2.45 21.64 -45.37
C CYS A 757 3.42 21.71 -46.56
N LYS A 758 3.58 22.88 -47.16
CA LYS A 758 4.63 23.11 -48.18
C LYS A 758 6.01 22.94 -47.59
N GLU A 759 6.92 22.33 -48.34
CA GLU A 759 8.27 22.02 -47.87
C GLU A 759 9.04 23.27 -47.43
N GLU A 760 8.89 24.34 -48.20
CA GLU A 760 9.56 25.62 -47.93
C GLU A 760 9.16 26.19 -46.56
N VAL A 761 7.87 26.11 -46.22
CA VAL A 761 7.35 26.62 -44.95
C VAL A 761 7.95 25.85 -43.76
N LEU A 762 8.07 24.53 -43.86
CA LEU A 762 8.66 23.70 -42.82
C LEU A 762 10.16 23.97 -42.68
N LEU A 763 10.88 24.02 -43.80
CA LEU A 763 12.34 24.21 -43.81
C LEU A 763 12.72 25.60 -43.35
N GLU A 764 12.00 26.65 -43.74
CA GLU A 764 12.17 28.00 -43.21
C GLU A 764 11.91 28.09 -41.71
N TRP A 765 10.85 27.43 -41.24
CA TRP A 765 10.56 27.41 -39.83
C TRP A 765 11.67 26.71 -39.01
N LEU A 766 12.18 25.57 -39.52
CA LEU A 766 13.29 24.84 -38.86
C LEU A 766 14.59 25.67 -38.89
N ASN A 767 14.88 26.39 -39.96
CA ASN A 767 16.02 27.28 -40.04
C ASN A 767 15.92 28.42 -39.03
N LYS A 768 14.75 29.11 -38.96
CA LYS A 768 14.49 30.23 -38.05
C LYS A 768 14.46 29.86 -36.59
N THR A 769 13.93 28.68 -36.26
CA THR A 769 13.67 28.29 -34.87
C THR A 769 14.72 27.37 -34.26
N GLN A 770 15.41 26.58 -35.07
CA GLN A 770 16.35 25.56 -34.62
C GLN A 770 17.69 25.55 -35.35
N ASN A 771 17.96 26.59 -36.15
CA ASN A 771 19.19 26.80 -36.90
C ASN A 771 19.56 25.60 -37.81
N MET A 772 18.56 24.92 -38.40
CA MET A 772 18.81 23.85 -39.34
C MET A 772 19.52 24.44 -40.59
N PRO A 773 20.74 23.95 -40.98
CA PRO A 773 21.52 24.51 -42.08
C PRO A 773 20.92 24.06 -43.43
N TYR A 774 19.80 24.64 -43.81
CA TYR A 774 19.16 24.42 -45.11
C TYR A 774 19.26 25.69 -45.96
N LYS A 775 19.88 25.60 -47.13
CA LYS A 775 19.79 26.62 -48.18
C LYS A 775 18.74 26.21 -49.20
N PRO A 776 17.74 27.06 -49.45
CA PRO A 776 16.83 26.82 -50.58
C PRO A 776 17.66 26.70 -51.87
N LYS A 777 17.32 25.80 -52.74
CA LYS A 777 17.83 25.84 -54.11
C LYS A 777 17.21 27.04 -54.80
N GLU A 778 18.08 27.95 -55.31
CA GLU A 778 17.70 28.94 -56.28
C GLU A 778 17.12 28.35 -57.53
#